data_5d64609849188f3df40f4b556222eb5b
#
_entry.id   5d64609849188f3df40f4b556222eb5b
#
_cell.length_a   1.000
_cell.length_b   1.000
_cell.length_c   1.000
_cell.angle_alpha   90.00
_cell.angle_beta   90.00
_cell.angle_gamma   90.00
#
_symmetry.space_group_name_H-M   'P 1'
#
loop_
_entity.id
_entity.type
_entity.pdbx_description
1 polymer ?
#
loop_
_entity_poly.entity_id
_entity_poly.type
_entity_poly.pdbx_seq_one_letter_code
_entity_poly.pdbx_strand_id
1 'polypeptide(L)'
;MPKLSKELPEKYYLDHFNEFIDFIIQQCTHLLDDEHQKFVRCYQQLGHDTQCMFVRVINRQGYFITIEKMVYHEINDCPSQLVALERARLLKKLKPDDIQAWLQQLTKIQLLDISNQYAISGIKKSASKQVLLEQVIHSCTNIQCLSSELAQQFLVKNFEQCLAYLLFLFFGDTSSGLDKFSMRDLGVLKTRANSPKPTTRFDNLEQAKSVFYYSYKLGQFNCNELDIQEYAENNLGIEKHPETAINCAQSKQLKNEFFYLLGKRLLLEHPVLALEYLCASTHHKAQEKWLRELYKLGEKDRVKVELENIIDNSLDDTLLLFAEDFYERKFHQVKVSKLTQKLRNDSFELVIDEVHKDQVEKGVKYYYQNLGATALRTENRLFNALFGLTFWQELFNHQVDSIATEFDRRPKVVKENTIYEMLEEAIEQRLMMFTNPQNAVAYLTKIAAQYYGQPNGMFRWNTQIIQIISIFLKAAPTASVVAHLRAMAKNHQGLNDGYPDLMIIENGQLRFEEVKAPGDSIRPNQYVSMNALQCAGFDVRICRVKWFVDPMQTYVVVDVETTGGRQPQHRITEIGAVKMINGEIVDTWSSLINPQRHISKFITKFTGISNDMVKDAPLFSEVADSLSAFMQNCVFVAHNVNFDYGFFKQEYQRIDRYFKMPKLCTVRETRKYFPGLKSYSLGNLCATFEIPLESHHRALCDAEAAAELLKMIHQQKIDIGK
;
A
#
# COMPACT_ATOMS: atom_id res chain seq x y z
N MET A 1 17.11 -13.81 -20.40
CA MET A 1 17.45 -15.14 -19.89
C MET A 1 16.42 -15.55 -18.87
N PRO A 2 15.76 -16.72 -18.94
CA PRO A 2 14.90 -17.18 -17.90
C PRO A 2 15.75 -17.35 -16.62
N LYS A 3 15.34 -16.75 -15.52
CA LYS A 3 15.95 -17.02 -14.20
C LYS A 3 15.75 -18.52 -13.94
N LEU A 4 16.83 -19.29 -13.90
CA LEU A 4 16.81 -20.61 -13.31
C LEU A 4 16.16 -20.47 -11.93
N SER A 5 15.05 -21.15 -11.70
CA SER A 5 14.45 -21.26 -10.39
C SER A 5 15.50 -21.94 -9.49
N LYS A 6 16.00 -21.22 -8.50
CA LYS A 6 16.79 -21.85 -7.44
C LYS A 6 15.89 -22.88 -6.77
N GLU A 7 16.26 -24.15 -6.87
CA GLU A 7 15.58 -25.20 -6.11
C GLU A 7 16.10 -25.17 -4.68
N LEU A 8 15.19 -25.23 -3.72
CA LEU A 8 15.53 -25.31 -2.31
C LEU A 8 15.88 -26.79 -1.97
N PRO A 9 16.83 -27.05 -1.04
CA PRO A 9 17.09 -28.39 -0.54
C PRO A 9 15.83 -29.04 0.04
N GLU A 10 15.75 -30.38 0.04
CA GLU A 10 14.55 -31.13 0.48
C GLU A 10 14.08 -30.75 1.90
N LYS A 11 15.03 -30.55 2.83
CA LYS A 11 14.77 -30.21 4.23
C LYS A 11 15.03 -28.72 4.57
N TYR A 12 14.99 -27.83 3.58
CA TYR A 12 15.24 -26.40 3.75
C TYR A 12 14.43 -25.76 4.89
N TYR A 13 13.22 -26.24 5.12
CA TYR A 13 12.34 -25.74 6.17
C TYR A 13 12.91 -25.99 7.59
N LEU A 14 13.63 -27.10 7.79
CA LEU A 14 14.30 -27.39 9.05
C LEU A 14 15.51 -26.48 9.24
N ASP A 15 16.31 -26.27 8.20
CA ASP A 15 17.47 -25.37 8.25
C ASP A 15 17.03 -23.93 8.59
N HIS A 16 15.93 -23.46 7.99
CA HIS A 16 15.36 -22.16 8.31
C HIS A 16 14.89 -22.05 9.75
N PHE A 17 14.23 -23.08 10.25
CA PHE A 17 13.78 -23.11 11.65
C PHE A 17 14.94 -23.17 12.63
N ASN A 18 16.00 -23.91 12.32
CA ASN A 18 17.21 -23.97 13.13
C ASN A 18 17.94 -22.60 13.12
N GLU A 19 18.09 -21.95 11.95
CA GLU A 19 18.64 -20.60 11.86
C GLU A 19 17.87 -19.62 12.79
N PHE A 20 16.54 -19.68 12.77
CA PHE A 20 15.68 -18.89 13.62
C PHE A 20 15.88 -19.22 15.12
N ILE A 21 15.88 -20.49 15.51
CA ILE A 21 16.06 -20.90 16.91
C ILE A 21 17.47 -20.58 17.43
N ASP A 22 18.50 -20.72 16.60
CA ASP A 22 19.88 -20.35 16.96
C ASP A 22 19.99 -18.87 17.27
N PHE A 23 19.33 -18.01 16.48
CA PHE A 23 19.22 -16.58 16.81
C PHE A 23 18.56 -16.36 18.18
N ILE A 24 17.45 -17.01 18.45
CA ILE A 24 16.74 -16.88 19.74
C ILE A 24 17.65 -17.29 20.90
N ILE A 25 18.38 -18.40 20.77
CA ILE A 25 19.28 -18.89 21.81
C ILE A 25 20.47 -17.95 22.01
N GLN A 26 21.07 -17.48 20.95
CA GLN A 26 22.29 -16.67 21.01
C GLN A 26 22.03 -15.22 21.43
N GLN A 27 20.91 -14.65 21.01
CA GLN A 27 20.65 -13.21 21.16
C GLN A 27 19.52 -12.92 22.17
N CYS A 28 18.49 -13.76 22.28
CA CYS A 28 17.24 -13.42 22.96
C CYS A 28 17.01 -14.16 24.28
N THR A 29 17.96 -14.93 24.81
CA THR A 29 17.76 -15.76 26.04
C THR A 29 17.27 -14.94 27.23
N HIS A 30 17.74 -13.69 27.40
CA HIS A 30 17.34 -12.78 28.49
C HIS A 30 15.91 -12.22 28.29
N LEU A 31 15.31 -12.42 27.12
CA LEU A 31 13.94 -12.02 26.77
C LEU A 31 12.94 -13.18 26.90
N LEU A 32 13.38 -14.36 27.40
CA LEU A 32 12.56 -15.58 27.52
C LEU A 32 12.21 -15.83 29.00
N ASP A 33 10.93 -16.02 29.29
CA ASP A 33 10.50 -16.57 30.56
C ASP A 33 10.67 -18.09 30.62
N ASP A 34 10.29 -18.69 31.73
CA ASP A 34 10.41 -20.13 31.97
C ASP A 34 9.67 -20.99 30.95
N GLU A 35 8.52 -20.52 30.46
CA GLU A 35 7.72 -21.27 29.50
C GLU A 35 8.40 -21.28 28.12
N HIS A 36 8.86 -20.11 27.66
CA HIS A 36 9.60 -19.99 26.41
C HIS A 36 10.93 -20.76 26.44
N GLN A 37 11.66 -20.71 27.57
CA GLN A 37 12.89 -21.47 27.74
C GLN A 37 12.63 -22.99 27.70
N LYS A 38 11.54 -23.47 28.34
CA LYS A 38 11.13 -24.88 28.30
C LYS A 38 10.81 -25.32 26.88
N PHE A 39 10.08 -24.47 26.12
CA PHE A 39 9.77 -24.75 24.72
C PHE A 39 11.04 -24.91 23.88
N VAL A 40 12.00 -24.00 23.97
CA VAL A 40 13.26 -24.04 23.20
C VAL A 40 14.06 -25.29 23.56
N ARG A 41 14.21 -25.61 24.88
CA ARG A 41 14.89 -26.82 25.32
C ARG A 41 14.20 -28.08 24.83
N CYS A 42 12.87 -28.12 24.89
CA CYS A 42 12.09 -29.25 24.40
C CYS A 42 12.35 -29.49 22.91
N TYR A 43 12.34 -28.45 22.08
CA TYR A 43 12.64 -28.56 20.65
C TYR A 43 14.07 -29.08 20.41
N GLN A 44 15.07 -28.56 21.13
CA GLN A 44 16.46 -29.01 20.99
C GLN A 44 16.68 -30.51 21.36
N GLN A 45 15.87 -31.05 22.23
CA GLN A 45 15.94 -32.46 22.65
C GLN A 45 15.24 -33.44 21.70
N LEU A 46 14.47 -32.91 20.70
CA LEU A 46 13.82 -33.75 19.70
C LEU A 46 14.85 -34.39 18.75
N GLY A 47 14.60 -35.63 18.37
CA GLY A 47 15.35 -36.28 17.30
C GLY A 47 15.11 -35.56 15.94
N HIS A 48 16.06 -35.69 15.02
CA HIS A 48 16.04 -35.01 13.72
C HIS A 48 14.71 -35.16 12.95
N ASP A 49 14.18 -36.39 12.82
CA ASP A 49 12.93 -36.61 12.09
C ASP A 49 11.71 -36.03 12.84
N THR A 50 11.76 -36.01 14.19
CA THR A 50 10.73 -35.35 15.01
C THR A 50 10.79 -33.85 14.86
N GLN A 51 11.98 -33.25 14.73
CA GLN A 51 12.15 -31.83 14.41
C GLN A 51 11.61 -31.51 13.01
N CYS A 52 11.88 -32.32 12.00
CA CYS A 52 11.28 -32.21 10.67
C CYS A 52 9.75 -32.22 10.75
N MET A 53 9.17 -33.20 11.46
CA MET A 53 7.73 -33.30 11.66
C MET A 53 7.16 -32.05 12.36
N PHE A 54 7.85 -31.55 13.40
CA PHE A 54 7.45 -30.35 14.12
C PHE A 54 7.35 -29.12 13.21
N VAL A 55 8.36 -28.89 12.35
CA VAL A 55 8.32 -27.74 11.41
C VAL A 55 7.25 -27.93 10.34
N ARG A 56 6.99 -29.17 9.89
CA ARG A 56 5.85 -29.45 9.01
C ARG A 56 4.51 -29.15 9.67
N VAL A 57 4.37 -29.44 10.97
CA VAL A 57 3.18 -29.07 11.77
C VAL A 57 3.03 -27.55 11.88
N ILE A 58 4.10 -26.81 12.15
CA ILE A 58 4.10 -25.33 12.18
C ILE A 58 3.55 -24.76 10.87
N ASN A 59 4.00 -25.28 9.73
CA ASN A 59 3.64 -24.77 8.41
C ASN A 59 2.21 -25.13 7.96
N ARG A 60 1.48 -25.96 8.74
CA ARG A 60 0.05 -26.21 8.48
C ARG A 60 -0.79 -25.05 9.02
N GLN A 61 -1.74 -24.62 8.21
CA GLN A 61 -2.71 -23.61 8.62
C GLN A 61 -3.66 -24.17 9.68
N GLY A 62 -4.09 -23.30 10.60
CA GLY A 62 -5.06 -23.62 11.63
C GLY A 62 -4.44 -24.24 12.90
N TYR A 63 -5.24 -24.22 13.95
CA TYR A 63 -4.88 -24.67 15.29
C TYR A 63 -4.92 -26.19 15.44
N PHE A 64 -5.73 -26.85 14.62
CA PHE A 64 -5.92 -28.31 14.61
C PHE A 64 -5.27 -28.94 13.38
N ILE A 65 -4.59 -30.08 13.57
CA ILE A 65 -3.99 -30.86 12.49
C ILE A 65 -4.67 -32.21 12.35
N THR A 66 -4.84 -32.67 11.11
CA THR A 66 -5.38 -34.00 10.82
C THR A 66 -4.23 -34.98 10.70
N ILE A 67 -4.21 -36.04 11.50
CA ILE A 67 -3.12 -37.03 11.58
C ILE A 67 -2.85 -37.64 10.19
N GLU A 68 -3.90 -38.07 9.46
CA GLU A 68 -3.79 -38.70 8.15
C GLU A 68 -3.10 -37.84 7.09
N LYS A 69 -3.15 -36.49 7.24
CA LYS A 69 -2.52 -35.54 6.31
C LYS A 69 -1.06 -35.28 6.63
N MET A 70 -0.53 -35.83 7.69
CA MET A 70 0.85 -35.60 8.14
C MET A 70 1.75 -36.77 7.68
N VAL A 71 1.79 -36.97 6.36
CA VAL A 71 2.62 -37.99 5.71
C VAL A 71 3.59 -37.30 4.77
N TYR A 72 4.89 -37.54 5.00
CA TYR A 72 5.99 -36.93 4.27
C TYR A 72 7.03 -37.98 3.93
N HIS A 73 7.50 -38.00 2.69
CA HIS A 73 8.44 -38.99 2.19
C HIS A 73 9.85 -38.84 2.77
N GLU A 74 10.22 -37.62 3.16
CA GLU A 74 11.51 -37.27 3.74
C GLU A 74 11.61 -37.52 5.26
N ILE A 75 10.52 -37.97 5.89
CA ILE A 75 10.44 -38.22 7.34
C ILE A 75 10.14 -39.69 7.60
N ASN A 76 11.03 -40.36 8.33
CA ASN A 76 10.82 -41.76 8.67
C ASN A 76 9.73 -41.91 9.73
N ASP A 77 8.82 -42.88 9.51
CA ASP A 77 7.73 -43.22 10.40
C ASP A 77 6.98 -42.01 10.99
N CYS A 78 6.30 -41.26 10.11
CA CYS A 78 5.54 -40.08 10.48
C CYS A 78 4.59 -40.26 11.67
N PRO A 79 3.86 -41.38 11.83
CA PRO A 79 3.01 -41.61 13.00
C PRO A 79 3.79 -41.60 14.31
N SER A 80 4.93 -42.28 14.37
CA SER A 80 5.79 -42.32 15.58
C SER A 80 6.33 -40.93 15.93
N GLN A 81 6.60 -40.05 14.89
CA GLN A 81 7.05 -38.69 15.13
C GLN A 81 5.92 -37.82 15.74
N LEU A 82 4.67 -38.01 15.33
CA LEU A 82 3.53 -37.32 15.94
C LEU A 82 3.34 -37.73 17.40
N VAL A 83 3.48 -39.04 17.74
CA VAL A 83 3.45 -39.52 19.11
C VAL A 83 4.61 -38.93 19.94
N ALA A 84 5.79 -38.81 19.36
CA ALA A 84 6.92 -38.14 20.02
C ALA A 84 6.63 -36.68 20.34
N LEU A 85 6.00 -35.92 19.42
CA LEU A 85 5.54 -34.53 19.64
C LEU A 85 4.46 -34.46 20.74
N GLU A 86 3.56 -35.42 20.81
CA GLU A 86 2.55 -35.51 21.88
C GLU A 86 3.20 -35.77 23.25
N ARG A 87 4.16 -36.69 23.34
CA ARG A 87 4.96 -36.94 24.56
C ARG A 87 5.75 -35.70 24.99
N ALA A 88 6.26 -34.97 24.05
CA ALA A 88 6.95 -33.69 24.26
C ALA A 88 5.99 -32.53 24.64
N ARG A 89 4.69 -32.79 24.69
CA ARG A 89 3.62 -31.82 24.96
C ARG A 89 3.56 -30.63 23.95
N LEU A 90 4.15 -30.80 22.80
CA LEU A 90 4.03 -29.83 21.68
C LEU A 90 2.71 -30.00 20.90
N LEU A 91 2.19 -31.26 20.94
CA LEU A 91 0.82 -31.54 20.48
C LEU A 91 0.04 -32.12 21.66
N LYS A 92 -1.28 -31.96 21.63
CA LYS A 92 -2.20 -32.55 22.60
C LYS A 92 -3.45 -33.10 21.87
N LYS A 93 -4.15 -34.06 22.52
CA LYS A 93 -5.49 -34.47 22.08
C LYS A 93 -6.49 -33.35 22.35
N LEU A 94 -7.58 -33.34 21.57
CA LEU A 94 -8.68 -32.42 21.83
C LEU A 94 -9.21 -32.55 23.26
N LYS A 95 -9.57 -31.42 23.84
CA LYS A 95 -10.26 -31.32 25.14
C LYS A 95 -11.64 -30.70 24.95
N PRO A 96 -12.55 -30.78 25.96
CA PRO A 96 -13.88 -30.17 25.87
C PRO A 96 -13.86 -28.68 25.45
N ASP A 97 -12.89 -27.91 25.93
CA ASP A 97 -12.74 -26.47 25.64
C ASP A 97 -12.31 -26.22 24.20
N ASP A 98 -11.68 -27.19 23.53
CA ASP A 98 -11.23 -27.04 22.14
C ASP A 98 -12.36 -27.30 21.13
N ILE A 99 -13.49 -27.91 21.55
CA ILE A 99 -14.53 -28.44 20.64
C ILE A 99 -15.19 -27.37 19.80
N GLN A 100 -15.56 -26.25 20.37
CA GLN A 100 -16.23 -25.18 19.63
C GLN A 100 -15.35 -24.63 18.50
N ALA A 101 -14.08 -24.36 18.80
CA ALA A 101 -13.10 -23.91 17.82
C ALA A 101 -12.79 -24.99 16.76
N TRP A 102 -12.73 -26.26 17.18
CA TRP A 102 -12.53 -27.39 16.28
C TRP A 102 -13.70 -27.53 15.29
N LEU A 103 -14.95 -27.50 15.76
CA LEU A 103 -16.14 -27.58 14.91
C LEU A 103 -16.20 -26.47 13.88
N GLN A 104 -15.76 -25.25 14.22
CA GLN A 104 -15.70 -24.12 13.28
C GLN A 104 -14.73 -24.37 12.13
N GLN A 105 -13.64 -25.12 12.35
CA GLN A 105 -12.63 -25.44 11.32
C GLN A 105 -13.05 -26.60 10.41
N LEU A 106 -13.99 -27.43 10.81
CA LEU A 106 -14.44 -28.58 10.03
C LEU A 106 -15.05 -28.16 8.69
N THR A 107 -14.86 -29.01 7.70
CA THR A 107 -15.54 -28.87 6.42
C THR A 107 -17.03 -29.24 6.55
N LYS A 108 -17.85 -28.80 5.59
CA LYS A 108 -19.27 -29.17 5.54
C LYS A 108 -19.48 -30.69 5.57
N ILE A 109 -18.64 -31.45 4.89
CA ILE A 109 -18.72 -32.93 4.85
C ILE A 109 -18.46 -33.49 6.24
N GLN A 110 -17.43 -33.05 6.93
CA GLN A 110 -17.09 -33.49 8.29
C GLN A 110 -18.18 -33.16 9.31
N LEU A 111 -18.83 -32.00 9.19
CA LEU A 111 -19.98 -31.66 10.04
C LEU A 111 -21.19 -32.60 9.77
N LEU A 112 -21.41 -32.98 8.52
CA LEU A 112 -22.43 -33.96 8.15
C LEU A 112 -22.12 -35.36 8.72
N ASP A 113 -20.85 -35.76 8.73
CA ASP A 113 -20.40 -37.07 9.29
C ASP A 113 -20.70 -37.11 10.79
N ILE A 114 -20.37 -36.04 11.55
CA ILE A 114 -20.72 -35.94 12.97
C ILE A 114 -22.24 -36.00 13.15
N SER A 115 -22.98 -35.27 12.31
CA SER A 115 -24.43 -35.23 12.37
C SER A 115 -25.07 -36.61 12.14
N ASN A 116 -24.51 -37.38 11.21
CA ASN A 116 -24.96 -38.74 10.91
C ASN A 116 -24.62 -39.68 12.05
N GLN A 117 -23.41 -39.59 12.62
CA GLN A 117 -22.95 -40.42 13.71
C GLN A 117 -23.83 -40.28 14.95
N TYR A 118 -24.33 -39.09 15.24
CA TYR A 118 -25.18 -38.82 16.39
C TYR A 118 -26.67 -38.69 16.05
N ALA A 119 -27.08 -39.09 14.84
CA ALA A 119 -28.46 -39.09 14.34
C ALA A 119 -29.22 -37.75 14.62
N ILE A 120 -28.57 -36.62 14.38
CA ILE A 120 -29.17 -35.32 14.61
C ILE A 120 -30.33 -35.11 13.61
N SER A 121 -31.52 -34.94 14.13
CA SER A 121 -32.74 -34.81 13.32
C SER A 121 -32.83 -33.43 12.65
N GLY A 122 -33.45 -33.38 11.46
CA GLY A 122 -33.77 -32.10 10.76
C GLY A 122 -32.64 -31.53 9.91
N ILE A 123 -31.50 -32.23 9.76
CA ILE A 123 -30.39 -31.77 8.93
C ILE A 123 -30.66 -32.01 7.44
N LYS A 124 -30.65 -30.94 6.65
CA LYS A 124 -30.71 -31.01 5.19
C LYS A 124 -29.29 -30.99 4.61
N LYS A 125 -28.94 -31.97 3.76
CA LYS A 125 -27.64 -32.01 3.04
C LYS A 125 -27.35 -30.74 2.22
N SER A 126 -28.41 -29.99 1.83
CA SER A 126 -28.31 -28.71 1.13
C SER A 126 -28.05 -27.51 2.03
N ALA A 127 -28.14 -27.65 3.37
CA ALA A 127 -27.92 -26.56 4.31
C ALA A 127 -26.51 -25.92 4.16
N SER A 128 -26.37 -24.65 4.47
CA SER A 128 -25.05 -23.99 4.51
C SER A 128 -24.20 -24.56 5.65
N LYS A 129 -22.86 -24.40 5.55
CA LYS A 129 -21.93 -24.82 6.61
C LYS A 129 -22.30 -24.19 7.96
N GLN A 130 -22.69 -22.91 7.95
CA GLN A 130 -23.07 -22.16 9.16
C GLN A 130 -24.27 -22.78 9.87
N VAL A 131 -25.32 -23.09 9.13
CA VAL A 131 -26.53 -23.73 9.69
C VAL A 131 -26.23 -25.11 10.27
N LEU A 132 -25.37 -25.90 9.59
CA LEU A 132 -24.94 -27.22 10.08
C LEU A 132 -24.15 -27.09 11.38
N LEU A 133 -23.22 -26.12 11.44
CA LEU A 133 -22.43 -25.85 12.61
C LEU A 133 -23.30 -25.50 13.82
N GLU A 134 -24.25 -24.59 13.66
CA GLU A 134 -25.20 -24.19 14.70
C GLU A 134 -26.05 -25.37 15.19
N GLN A 135 -26.51 -26.20 14.26
CA GLN A 135 -27.28 -27.41 14.59
C GLN A 135 -26.45 -28.43 15.38
N VAL A 136 -25.18 -28.65 15.00
CA VAL A 136 -24.27 -29.56 15.71
C VAL A 136 -23.97 -29.03 17.11
N ILE A 137 -23.64 -27.76 17.25
CA ILE A 137 -23.37 -27.11 18.55
C ILE A 137 -24.58 -27.22 19.48
N HIS A 138 -25.81 -27.07 18.94
CA HIS A 138 -27.04 -27.10 19.75
C HIS A 138 -27.48 -28.53 20.14
N SER A 139 -27.14 -29.52 19.30
CA SER A 139 -27.65 -30.90 19.46
C SER A 139 -26.65 -31.87 20.09
N CYS A 140 -25.35 -31.59 20.04
CA CYS A 140 -24.30 -32.42 20.58
C CYS A 140 -23.63 -31.80 21.79
N THR A 141 -23.43 -32.59 22.84
CA THR A 141 -22.55 -32.18 23.95
C THR A 141 -21.09 -32.21 23.51
N ASN A 142 -20.22 -31.42 24.16
CA ASN A 142 -18.77 -31.45 23.91
C ASN A 142 -18.18 -32.85 24.08
N ILE A 143 -18.70 -33.64 25.05
CA ILE A 143 -18.26 -35.01 25.31
C ILE A 143 -18.60 -35.95 24.14
N GLN A 144 -19.78 -35.83 23.56
CA GLN A 144 -20.17 -36.57 22.36
C GLN A 144 -19.27 -36.24 21.17
N CYS A 145 -19.04 -34.96 20.92
CA CYS A 145 -18.13 -34.52 19.83
C CYS A 145 -16.73 -35.11 20.02
N LEU A 146 -16.19 -35.10 21.24
CA LEU A 146 -14.88 -35.71 21.57
C LEU A 146 -14.83 -37.24 21.34
N SER A 147 -15.94 -37.92 21.55
CA SER A 147 -16.06 -39.37 21.37
C SER A 147 -16.24 -39.77 19.90
N SER A 148 -16.33 -38.83 18.98
CA SER A 148 -16.46 -39.10 17.55
C SER A 148 -15.17 -39.73 16.98
N GLU A 149 -15.31 -40.64 16.03
CA GLU A 149 -14.16 -41.19 15.28
C GLU A 149 -13.35 -40.08 14.59
N LEU A 150 -14.03 -39.05 14.13
CA LEU A 150 -13.42 -37.89 13.50
C LEU A 150 -12.52 -37.11 14.49
N ALA A 151 -12.96 -36.91 15.74
CA ALA A 151 -12.19 -36.18 16.74
C ALA A 151 -10.86 -36.86 17.07
N GLN A 152 -10.83 -38.21 17.04
CA GLN A 152 -9.61 -38.98 17.28
C GLN A 152 -8.55 -38.83 16.19
N GLN A 153 -8.94 -38.35 15.01
CA GLN A 153 -8.03 -38.08 13.89
C GLN A 153 -7.37 -36.68 13.97
N PHE A 154 -7.68 -35.88 14.99
CA PHE A 154 -7.13 -34.56 15.15
C PHE A 154 -6.23 -34.44 16.38
N LEU A 155 -5.18 -33.63 16.22
CA LEU A 155 -4.33 -33.13 17.29
C LEU A 155 -4.37 -31.60 17.33
N VAL A 156 -4.16 -31.07 18.51
CA VAL A 156 -4.17 -29.64 18.79
C VAL A 156 -2.73 -29.18 18.96
N LYS A 157 -2.36 -28.11 18.32
CA LYS A 157 -1.07 -27.46 18.54
C LYS A 157 -1.04 -26.82 19.93
N ASN A 158 -0.01 -27.09 20.70
CA ASN A 158 0.13 -26.60 22.07
C ASN A 158 1.38 -25.71 22.26
N PHE A 159 1.76 -25.00 21.21
CA PHE A 159 2.99 -24.19 21.16
C PHE A 159 2.78 -22.84 20.47
N GLU A 160 1.59 -22.54 19.95
CA GLU A 160 1.39 -21.40 19.05
C GLU A 160 1.69 -20.06 19.72
N GLN A 161 1.31 -19.89 20.99
CA GLN A 161 1.61 -18.63 21.71
C GLN A 161 3.11 -18.44 21.94
N CYS A 162 3.81 -19.51 22.38
CA CYS A 162 5.26 -19.47 22.52
C CYS A 162 5.95 -19.18 21.20
N LEU A 163 5.55 -19.88 20.13
CA LEU A 163 6.13 -19.67 18.81
C LEU A 163 5.86 -18.26 18.28
N ALA A 164 4.64 -17.74 18.45
CA ALA A 164 4.29 -16.37 18.04
C ALA A 164 5.16 -15.33 18.73
N TYR A 165 5.43 -15.49 20.02
CA TYR A 165 6.35 -14.61 20.75
C TYR A 165 7.79 -14.70 20.23
N LEU A 166 8.31 -15.93 20.00
CA LEU A 166 9.66 -16.11 19.46
C LEU A 166 9.80 -15.52 18.04
N LEU A 167 8.81 -15.73 17.16
CA LEU A 167 8.78 -15.13 15.83
C LEU A 167 8.73 -13.61 15.91
N PHE A 168 7.96 -13.05 16.86
CA PHE A 168 7.94 -11.62 17.11
C PHE A 168 9.32 -11.10 17.55
N LEU A 169 10.04 -11.77 18.42
CA LEU A 169 11.40 -11.40 18.80
C LEU A 169 12.34 -11.36 17.59
N PHE A 170 12.16 -12.29 16.65
CA PHE A 170 12.99 -12.38 15.45
C PHE A 170 12.59 -11.34 14.38
N PHE A 171 11.31 -11.22 14.03
CA PHE A 171 10.84 -10.36 12.93
C PHE A 171 10.43 -8.95 13.36
N GLY A 172 10.09 -8.75 14.63
CA GLY A 172 9.63 -7.47 15.18
C GLY A 172 8.18 -7.11 14.83
N ASP A 173 7.42 -8.06 14.28
CA ASP A 173 5.99 -7.94 14.00
C ASP A 173 5.30 -9.31 14.16
N THR A 174 3.98 -9.30 14.32
CA THR A 174 3.17 -10.51 14.52
C THR A 174 2.60 -11.10 13.24
N SER A 175 2.87 -10.50 12.10
CA SER A 175 2.38 -10.92 10.77
C SER A 175 3.41 -11.71 9.97
N SER A 176 4.66 -11.69 10.38
CA SER A 176 5.78 -12.33 9.69
C SER A 176 5.99 -13.76 10.15
N GLY A 177 6.33 -14.65 9.23
CA GLY A 177 6.55 -16.05 9.48
C GLY A 177 7.82 -16.59 8.80
N LEU A 178 8.01 -17.90 8.95
CA LEU A 178 9.16 -18.64 8.41
C LEU A 178 9.21 -18.66 6.87
N ASP A 179 8.11 -18.36 6.19
CA ASP A 179 8.03 -18.21 4.74
C ASP A 179 9.00 -17.14 4.20
N LYS A 180 9.34 -16.12 5.00
CA LYS A 180 10.31 -15.09 4.63
C LYS A 180 11.70 -15.64 4.35
N PHE A 181 12.13 -16.70 5.04
CA PHE A 181 13.39 -17.37 4.77
C PHE A 181 13.39 -18.00 3.36
N SER A 182 12.31 -18.72 3.03
CA SER A 182 12.14 -19.29 1.68
C SER A 182 12.12 -18.24 0.60
N MET A 183 11.41 -17.11 0.83
CA MET A 183 11.39 -15.99 -0.09
C MET A 183 12.76 -15.32 -0.26
N ARG A 184 13.59 -15.28 0.83
CA ARG A 184 14.99 -14.82 0.78
C ARG A 184 15.81 -15.71 -0.13
N ASP A 185 15.82 -17.02 0.11
CA ASP A 185 16.67 -17.97 -0.57
C ASP A 185 16.29 -18.14 -2.06
N LEU A 186 15.01 -18.02 -2.38
CA LEU A 186 14.49 -17.94 -3.76
C LEU A 186 14.78 -16.58 -4.43
N GLY A 187 15.31 -15.59 -3.70
CA GLY A 187 15.60 -14.26 -4.22
C GLY A 187 14.36 -13.40 -4.51
N VAL A 188 13.20 -13.79 -4.00
CA VAL A 188 11.95 -13.03 -4.08
C VAL A 188 11.98 -11.88 -3.07
N LEU A 189 12.43 -12.15 -1.85
CA LEU A 189 12.63 -11.15 -0.81
C LEU A 189 14.11 -10.73 -0.79
N LYS A 190 14.35 -9.43 -1.00
CA LYS A 190 15.69 -8.87 -0.81
C LYS A 190 15.93 -8.58 0.67
N THR A 191 17.00 -9.10 1.21
CA THR A 191 17.53 -8.81 2.55
C THR A 191 18.81 -8.00 2.45
N ARG A 192 19.36 -7.55 3.57
CA ARG A 192 20.63 -6.80 3.58
C ARG A 192 21.80 -7.75 3.46
N ALA A 193 22.64 -7.54 2.44
CA ALA A 193 23.81 -8.37 2.19
C ALA A 193 24.89 -8.27 3.28
N ASN A 194 24.97 -7.13 3.99
CA ASN A 194 25.95 -6.86 5.04
C ASN A 194 25.22 -6.41 6.32
N SER A 195 24.39 -7.30 6.88
CA SER A 195 23.80 -7.01 8.20
C SER A 195 24.94 -6.91 9.24
N PRO A 196 24.90 -5.91 10.12
CA PRO A 196 25.74 -5.93 11.32
C PRO A 196 25.45 -7.23 12.11
N LYS A 197 26.31 -7.54 13.11
CA LYS A 197 26.05 -8.71 13.97
C LYS A 197 24.60 -8.65 14.48
N PRO A 198 23.86 -9.77 14.42
CA PRO A 198 22.50 -9.80 14.89
C PRO A 198 22.42 -9.31 16.34
N THR A 199 21.45 -8.45 16.64
CA THR A 199 21.23 -7.87 17.97
C THR A 199 19.79 -8.07 18.39
N THR A 200 19.52 -7.87 19.68
CA THR A 200 18.15 -7.93 20.21
C THR A 200 17.38 -6.65 19.91
N ARG A 201 16.06 -6.78 19.80
CA ARG A 201 15.16 -5.63 19.59
C ARG A 201 14.82 -4.91 20.87
N PHE A 202 14.89 -5.62 22.00
CA PHE A 202 14.44 -5.17 23.30
C PHE A 202 15.55 -5.33 24.32
N ASP A 203 15.57 -4.44 25.29
CA ASP A 203 16.60 -4.42 26.34
C ASP A 203 16.29 -5.41 27.46
N ASN A 204 15.00 -5.70 27.69
CA ASN A 204 14.55 -6.60 28.74
C ASN A 204 13.21 -7.29 28.40
N LEU A 205 12.89 -8.33 29.19
CA LEU A 205 11.70 -9.16 29.02
C LEU A 205 10.39 -8.35 29.11
N GLU A 206 10.32 -7.39 29.99
CA GLU A 206 9.08 -6.61 30.22
C GLU A 206 8.75 -5.74 28.99
N GLN A 207 9.76 -5.08 28.39
CA GLN A 207 9.58 -4.35 27.13
C GLN A 207 9.11 -5.28 26.00
N ALA A 208 9.78 -6.43 25.85
CA ALA A 208 9.44 -7.38 24.79
C ALA A 208 7.99 -7.88 24.92
N LYS A 209 7.57 -8.25 26.14
CA LYS A 209 6.20 -8.73 26.42
C LYS A 209 5.16 -7.63 26.20
N SER A 210 5.43 -6.41 26.68
CA SER A 210 4.52 -5.29 26.52
C SER A 210 4.29 -4.93 25.04
N VAL A 211 5.36 -4.87 24.25
CA VAL A 211 5.25 -4.59 22.80
C VAL A 211 4.57 -5.74 22.08
N PHE A 212 4.90 -7.00 22.42
CA PHE A 212 4.25 -8.19 21.86
C PHE A 212 2.75 -8.19 22.13
N TYR A 213 2.33 -7.92 23.36
CA TYR A 213 0.92 -7.90 23.74
C TYR A 213 0.10 -6.98 22.87
N TYR A 214 0.51 -5.70 22.75
CA TYR A 214 -0.24 -4.73 21.94
C TYR A 214 -0.13 -5.02 20.43
N SER A 215 1.01 -5.51 19.93
CA SER A 215 1.15 -5.92 18.54
C SER A 215 0.23 -7.10 18.20
N TYR A 216 0.13 -8.07 19.10
CA TYR A 216 -0.71 -9.24 18.93
C TYR A 216 -2.21 -8.87 18.96
N LYS A 217 -2.61 -8.00 19.92
CA LYS A 217 -3.99 -7.51 19.99
C LYS A 217 -4.39 -6.70 18.77
N LEU A 218 -3.51 -5.86 18.25
CA LEU A 218 -3.72 -5.15 16.98
C LEU A 218 -3.86 -6.13 15.79
N GLY A 219 -3.06 -7.18 15.76
CA GLY A 219 -3.16 -8.23 14.76
C GLY A 219 -4.53 -8.93 14.80
N GLN A 220 -4.97 -9.37 15.99
CA GLN A 220 -6.28 -9.99 16.19
C GLN A 220 -7.43 -9.05 15.80
N PHE A 221 -7.34 -7.76 16.17
CA PHE A 221 -8.33 -6.76 15.78
C PHE A 221 -8.43 -6.61 14.26
N ASN A 222 -7.30 -6.49 13.58
CA ASN A 222 -7.27 -6.31 12.13
C ASN A 222 -7.75 -7.54 11.34
N CYS A 223 -7.59 -8.74 11.90
CA CYS A 223 -8.10 -9.98 11.32
C CYS A 223 -9.56 -10.29 11.71
N ASN A 224 -10.22 -9.46 12.50
CA ASN A 224 -11.54 -9.68 13.12
C ASN A 224 -11.60 -10.98 13.97
N GLU A 225 -10.51 -11.33 14.63
CA GLU A 225 -10.40 -12.49 15.53
C GLU A 225 -10.63 -12.11 16.99
N LEU A 226 -10.66 -10.82 17.32
CA LEU A 226 -10.91 -10.29 18.65
C LEU A 226 -12.40 -10.08 18.88
N ASP A 227 -12.95 -10.69 19.93
CA ASP A 227 -14.26 -10.26 20.45
C ASP A 227 -14.08 -8.91 21.16
N ILE A 228 -14.51 -7.86 20.46
CA ILE A 228 -14.26 -6.47 20.84
C ILE A 228 -15.03 -6.10 22.11
N GLN A 229 -16.27 -6.56 22.24
CA GLN A 229 -17.11 -6.26 23.40
C GLN A 229 -16.58 -6.96 24.63
N GLU A 230 -16.39 -8.27 24.55
CA GLU A 230 -15.84 -9.05 25.66
C GLU A 230 -14.47 -8.53 26.11
N TYR A 231 -13.58 -8.25 25.16
CA TYR A 231 -12.29 -7.66 25.47
C TYR A 231 -12.42 -6.31 26.18
N ALA A 232 -13.29 -5.44 25.69
CA ALA A 232 -13.44 -4.09 26.24
C ALA A 232 -14.03 -4.10 27.64
N GLU A 233 -15.04 -4.94 27.89
CA GLU A 233 -15.66 -5.09 29.22
C GLU A 233 -14.68 -5.67 30.26
N ASN A 234 -13.90 -6.68 29.86
CA ASN A 234 -12.99 -7.38 30.76
C ASN A 234 -11.68 -6.60 31.06
N ASN A 235 -11.31 -5.61 30.21
CA ASN A 235 -10.00 -4.94 30.29
C ASN A 235 -10.08 -3.46 30.66
N LEU A 236 -11.25 -2.93 30.99
CA LEU A 236 -11.39 -1.58 31.54
C LEU A 236 -10.77 -1.49 32.94
N GLY A 237 -9.75 -0.63 33.06
CA GLY A 237 -9.03 -0.42 34.32
C GLY A 237 -7.99 -1.49 34.66
N ILE A 238 -7.75 -2.47 33.78
CA ILE A 238 -6.70 -3.48 33.98
C ILE A 238 -5.36 -3.01 33.39
N GLU A 239 -4.84 -1.91 33.87
CA GLU A 239 -3.40 -1.59 33.72
C GLU A 239 -2.52 -2.41 34.71
N LYS A 240 -3.09 -3.40 35.37
CA LYS A 240 -2.44 -4.14 36.47
C LYS A 240 -1.72 -5.43 36.04
N HIS A 241 -1.88 -5.87 34.79
CA HIS A 241 -1.17 -7.07 34.33
C HIS A 241 0.25 -6.67 33.88
N PRO A 242 1.31 -7.37 34.30
CA PRO A 242 2.69 -7.08 33.89
C PRO A 242 2.87 -6.98 32.37
N GLU A 243 2.13 -7.78 31.60
CA GLU A 243 2.18 -7.80 30.14
C GLU A 243 1.53 -6.56 29.47
N THR A 244 0.63 -5.86 30.17
CA THR A 244 -0.02 -4.64 29.69
C THR A 244 0.67 -3.37 30.16
N ALA A 245 1.68 -3.47 31.03
CA ALA A 245 2.45 -2.32 31.50
C ALA A 245 3.17 -1.65 30.33
N ILE A 246 3.12 -0.31 30.29
CA ILE A 246 3.84 0.47 29.28
C ILE A 246 5.28 0.65 29.75
N ASN A 247 6.21 -0.07 29.10
CA ASN A 247 7.61 -0.08 29.50
C ASN A 247 8.53 0.64 28.50
N CYS A 248 8.00 1.06 27.33
CA CYS A 248 8.77 1.79 26.33
C CYS A 248 7.87 2.62 25.39
N ALA A 249 8.47 3.51 24.62
CA ALA A 249 7.78 4.36 23.66
C ALA A 249 6.98 3.55 22.62
N GLN A 250 7.53 2.42 22.15
CA GLN A 250 6.88 1.56 21.17
C GLN A 250 5.60 0.91 21.73
N SER A 251 5.62 0.38 22.98
CA SER A 251 4.42 -0.17 23.60
C SER A 251 3.34 0.88 23.82
N LYS A 252 3.75 2.12 24.20
CA LYS A 252 2.85 3.27 24.32
C LYS A 252 2.17 3.60 22.99
N GLN A 253 2.94 3.63 21.90
CA GLN A 253 2.41 3.93 20.56
C GLN A 253 1.39 2.89 20.13
N LEU A 254 1.71 1.59 20.27
CA LEU A 254 0.83 0.49 19.89
C LEU A 254 -0.46 0.45 20.73
N LYS A 255 -0.34 0.70 22.06
CA LYS A 255 -1.50 0.85 22.96
C LYS A 255 -2.41 1.98 22.45
N ASN A 256 -1.85 3.14 22.17
CA ASN A 256 -2.63 4.29 21.73
C ASN A 256 -3.35 4.04 20.40
N GLU A 257 -2.70 3.38 19.45
CA GLU A 257 -3.32 2.99 18.20
C GLU A 257 -4.44 1.96 18.43
N PHE A 258 -4.18 0.93 19.22
CA PHE A 258 -5.16 -0.10 19.55
C PHE A 258 -6.39 0.51 20.25
N PHE A 259 -6.20 1.37 21.23
CA PHE A 259 -7.28 2.03 21.96
C PHE A 259 -8.09 2.96 21.06
N TYR A 260 -7.44 3.66 20.12
CA TYR A 260 -8.16 4.43 19.11
C TYR A 260 -9.07 3.57 18.25
N LEU A 261 -8.55 2.45 17.73
CA LEU A 261 -9.33 1.53 16.87
C LEU A 261 -10.48 0.89 17.64
N LEU A 262 -10.21 0.44 18.86
CA LEU A 262 -11.20 -0.16 19.76
C LEU A 262 -12.32 0.84 20.10
N GLY A 263 -11.95 2.04 20.56
CA GLY A 263 -12.91 3.09 20.88
C GLY A 263 -13.73 3.51 19.67
N LYS A 264 -13.12 3.63 18.49
CA LYS A 264 -13.83 3.93 17.25
C LYS A 264 -14.87 2.87 16.89
N ARG A 265 -14.55 1.58 17.10
CA ARG A 265 -15.45 0.47 16.79
C ARG A 265 -16.64 0.39 17.75
N LEU A 266 -16.40 0.66 19.03
CA LEU A 266 -17.42 0.63 20.09
C LEU A 266 -18.42 1.79 20.06
N LEU A 267 -18.12 2.90 19.37
CA LEU A 267 -18.90 4.13 19.46
C LEU A 267 -20.40 3.98 19.15
N LEU A 268 -20.78 3.07 18.26
CA LEU A 268 -22.18 2.88 17.86
C LEU A 268 -22.98 2.04 18.86
N GLU A 269 -22.35 1.03 19.45
CA GLU A 269 -23.02 0.01 20.26
C GLU A 269 -22.81 0.27 21.77
N HIS A 270 -21.63 0.77 22.16
CA HIS A 270 -21.20 0.97 23.54
C HIS A 270 -20.51 2.34 23.73
N PRO A 271 -21.24 3.48 23.59
CA PRO A 271 -20.63 4.82 23.54
C PRO A 271 -19.88 5.22 24.82
N VAL A 272 -20.34 4.81 26.00
CA VAL A 272 -19.66 5.13 27.27
C VAL A 272 -18.29 4.46 27.31
N LEU A 273 -18.25 3.16 27.03
CA LEU A 273 -17.04 2.36 26.99
C LEU A 273 -16.05 2.88 25.91
N ALA A 274 -16.60 3.27 24.76
CA ALA A 274 -15.82 3.87 23.69
C ALA A 274 -15.10 5.15 24.10
N LEU A 275 -15.79 6.03 24.85
CA LEU A 275 -15.22 7.29 25.32
C LEU A 275 -14.07 7.08 26.32
N GLU A 276 -14.14 6.04 27.15
CA GLU A 276 -13.07 5.69 28.07
C GLU A 276 -11.80 5.25 27.34
N TYR A 277 -11.91 4.37 26.32
CA TYR A 277 -10.79 3.98 25.49
C TYR A 277 -10.21 5.14 24.67
N LEU A 278 -11.06 5.99 24.09
CA LEU A 278 -10.62 7.16 23.33
C LEU A 278 -9.89 8.16 24.23
N CYS A 279 -10.39 8.40 25.45
CA CYS A 279 -9.76 9.26 26.46
C CYS A 279 -8.39 8.73 26.89
N ALA A 280 -8.28 7.42 27.10
CA ALA A 280 -7.04 6.75 27.52
C ALA A 280 -5.94 6.69 26.44
N SER A 281 -6.25 7.08 25.19
CA SER A 281 -5.32 7.09 24.08
C SER A 281 -4.80 8.52 23.82
N THR A 282 -3.49 8.68 23.74
CA THR A 282 -2.86 9.96 23.32
C THR A 282 -2.73 10.07 21.78
N HIS A 283 -3.23 9.10 21.02
CA HIS A 283 -3.22 9.18 19.56
C HIS A 283 -4.09 10.35 19.09
N HIS A 284 -3.58 11.22 18.20
CA HIS A 284 -4.27 12.44 17.76
C HIS A 284 -5.71 12.19 17.26
N LYS A 285 -5.95 11.12 16.49
CA LYS A 285 -7.30 10.77 16.01
C LYS A 285 -8.23 10.31 17.14
N ALA A 286 -7.69 9.72 18.21
CA ALA A 286 -8.47 9.32 19.37
C ALA A 286 -8.91 10.56 20.16
N GLN A 287 -7.98 11.46 20.43
CA GLN A 287 -8.24 12.71 21.14
C GLN A 287 -9.22 13.60 20.36
N GLU A 288 -9.02 13.75 19.05
CA GLU A 288 -9.96 14.45 18.17
C GLU A 288 -11.37 13.85 18.27
N LYS A 289 -11.48 12.52 18.17
CA LYS A 289 -12.77 11.82 18.19
C LYS A 289 -13.43 11.97 19.56
N TRP A 290 -12.69 11.78 20.63
CA TRP A 290 -13.14 11.93 21.99
C TRP A 290 -13.71 13.32 22.27
N LEU A 291 -12.97 14.38 21.94
CA LEU A 291 -13.41 15.77 22.14
C LEU A 291 -14.64 16.13 21.30
N ARG A 292 -14.75 15.61 20.07
CA ARG A 292 -15.94 15.80 19.24
C ARG A 292 -17.18 15.14 19.83
N GLU A 293 -17.05 13.95 20.39
CA GLU A 293 -18.17 13.23 21.01
C GLU A 293 -18.56 13.89 22.35
N LEU A 294 -17.61 14.29 23.20
CA LEU A 294 -17.90 15.07 24.42
C LEU A 294 -18.65 16.37 24.09
N TYR A 295 -18.23 17.08 23.04
CA TYR A 295 -18.91 18.31 22.63
C TYR A 295 -20.37 18.07 22.21
N LYS A 296 -20.64 16.94 21.52
CA LYS A 296 -22.02 16.53 21.15
C LYS A 296 -22.87 16.18 22.37
N LEU A 297 -22.29 15.61 23.40
CA LEU A 297 -22.94 15.28 24.66
C LEU A 297 -23.22 16.52 25.54
N GLY A 298 -22.73 17.69 25.13
CA GLY A 298 -22.97 18.94 25.87
C GLY A 298 -21.89 19.33 26.87
N GLU A 299 -20.84 18.53 27.02
CA GLU A 299 -19.69 18.73 27.94
C GLU A 299 -18.76 19.86 27.43
N LYS A 300 -19.33 21.04 27.10
CA LYS A 300 -18.62 22.12 26.42
C LYS A 300 -17.50 22.72 27.24
N ASP A 301 -17.71 22.92 28.56
CA ASP A 301 -16.71 23.52 29.43
C ASP A 301 -15.49 22.60 29.60
N ARG A 302 -15.74 21.31 29.75
CA ARG A 302 -14.67 20.31 29.79
C ARG A 302 -13.87 20.27 28.49
N VAL A 303 -14.58 20.26 27.33
CA VAL A 303 -13.93 20.29 26.02
C VAL A 303 -13.08 21.54 25.86
N LYS A 304 -13.55 22.70 26.34
CA LYS A 304 -12.79 23.95 26.29
C LYS A 304 -11.46 23.85 27.03
N VAL A 305 -11.49 23.37 28.28
CA VAL A 305 -10.28 23.20 29.11
C VAL A 305 -9.28 22.22 28.47
N GLU A 306 -9.77 21.08 27.93
CA GLU A 306 -8.91 20.12 27.29
C GLU A 306 -8.27 20.66 25.99
N LEU A 307 -9.02 21.45 25.20
CA LEU A 307 -8.47 22.10 24.01
C LEU A 307 -7.39 23.13 24.39
N GLU A 308 -7.62 23.97 25.42
CA GLU A 308 -6.63 24.91 25.90
C GLU A 308 -5.35 24.19 26.36
N ASN A 309 -5.50 23.08 27.11
CA ASN A 309 -4.36 22.26 27.52
C ASN A 309 -3.59 21.66 26.32
N ILE A 310 -4.28 21.19 25.27
CA ILE A 310 -3.64 20.71 24.06
C ILE A 310 -2.90 21.85 23.35
N ILE A 311 -3.50 23.01 23.23
CA ILE A 311 -2.89 24.17 22.55
C ILE A 311 -1.59 24.60 23.25
N ASP A 312 -1.58 24.57 24.60
CA ASP A 312 -0.42 25.00 25.38
C ASP A 312 0.71 23.96 25.44
N ASN A 313 0.39 22.66 25.38
CA ASN A 313 1.34 21.61 25.76
C ASN A 313 1.58 20.53 24.67
N SER A 314 0.84 20.52 23.55
CA SER A 314 0.98 19.46 22.56
C SER A 314 2.25 19.58 21.73
N LEU A 315 2.96 18.46 21.56
CA LEU A 315 4.07 18.29 20.63
C LEU A 315 3.63 17.63 19.28
N ASP A 316 2.35 17.26 19.18
CA ASP A 316 1.78 16.69 17.94
C ASP A 316 1.14 17.81 17.12
N ASP A 317 1.79 18.19 16.01
CA ASP A 317 1.34 19.26 15.12
C ASP A 317 -0.07 19.03 14.56
N THR A 318 -0.46 17.77 14.35
CA THR A 318 -1.79 17.42 13.82
C THR A 318 -2.87 17.62 14.89
N LEU A 319 -2.59 17.22 16.13
CA LEU A 319 -3.49 17.43 17.26
C LEU A 319 -3.60 18.91 17.62
N LEU A 320 -2.49 19.64 17.60
CA LEU A 320 -2.45 21.07 17.81
C LEU A 320 -3.31 21.81 16.78
N LEU A 321 -3.13 21.51 15.49
CA LEU A 321 -3.94 22.08 14.42
C LEU A 321 -5.44 21.81 14.62
N PHE A 322 -5.80 20.58 15.02
CA PHE A 322 -7.18 20.25 15.33
C PHE A 322 -7.71 21.05 16.49
N ALA A 323 -6.96 21.13 17.60
CA ALA A 323 -7.38 21.80 18.82
C ALA A 323 -7.62 23.29 18.58
N GLU A 324 -6.69 23.96 17.92
CA GLU A 324 -6.81 25.38 17.56
C GLU A 324 -8.02 25.62 16.62
N ASP A 325 -8.19 24.81 15.56
CA ASP A 325 -9.31 24.94 14.62
C ASP A 325 -10.65 24.71 15.31
N PHE A 326 -10.75 23.67 16.15
CA PHE A 326 -11.97 23.35 16.84
C PHE A 326 -12.34 24.40 17.89
N TYR A 327 -11.33 24.91 18.63
CA TYR A 327 -11.49 25.97 19.61
C TYR A 327 -12.03 27.26 18.96
N GLU A 328 -11.36 27.74 17.92
CA GLU A 328 -11.76 28.95 17.18
C GLU A 328 -13.19 28.84 16.62
N ARG A 329 -13.54 27.69 16.04
CA ARG A 329 -14.85 27.47 15.43
C ARG A 329 -15.98 27.29 16.44
N LYS A 330 -15.71 26.70 17.61
CA LYS A 330 -16.78 26.35 18.58
C LYS A 330 -16.92 27.38 19.68
N PHE A 331 -15.87 28.05 20.06
CA PHE A 331 -15.88 29.02 21.16
C PHE A 331 -15.72 30.47 20.70
N HIS A 332 -15.04 30.72 19.57
CA HIS A 332 -14.89 32.07 19.01
C HIS A 332 -15.74 32.32 17.75
N GLN A 333 -16.61 31.35 17.38
CA GLN A 333 -17.57 31.47 16.26
C GLN A 333 -16.92 31.72 14.88
N VAL A 334 -15.68 31.35 14.69
CA VAL A 334 -15.01 31.43 13.37
C VAL A 334 -15.69 30.46 12.42
N LYS A 335 -16.17 30.96 11.27
CA LYS A 335 -16.99 30.15 10.34
C LYS A 335 -16.16 29.23 9.44
N VAL A 336 -14.87 29.52 9.27
CA VAL A 336 -14.01 28.84 8.30
C VAL A 336 -12.84 28.17 8.99
N SER A 337 -12.55 26.90 8.68
CA SER A 337 -11.43 26.17 9.28
C SER A 337 -10.08 26.75 8.85
N LYS A 338 -9.04 26.58 9.68
CA LYS A 338 -7.65 26.98 9.36
C LYS A 338 -7.16 26.38 8.04
N LEU A 339 -7.48 25.11 7.76
CA LEU A 339 -7.15 24.48 6.49
C LEU A 339 -7.85 25.14 5.31
N THR A 340 -9.12 25.54 5.48
CA THR A 340 -9.86 26.25 4.43
C THR A 340 -9.37 27.67 4.27
N GLN A 341 -8.97 28.37 5.35
CA GLN A 341 -8.35 29.69 5.28
C GLN A 341 -7.03 29.63 4.51
N LYS A 342 -6.16 28.64 4.82
CA LYS A 342 -4.90 28.45 4.10
C LYS A 342 -5.17 28.18 2.62
N LEU A 343 -6.14 27.30 2.30
CA LEU A 343 -6.53 27.03 0.92
C LEU A 343 -7.02 28.28 0.19
N ARG A 344 -7.66 29.23 0.87
CA ARG A 344 -8.15 30.48 0.27
C ARG A 344 -7.08 31.55 0.15
N ASN A 345 -6.24 31.69 1.17
CA ASN A 345 -5.29 32.81 1.27
C ASN A 345 -3.97 32.51 0.53
N ASP A 346 -3.49 31.27 0.59
CA ASP A 346 -2.17 30.87 0.06
C ASP A 346 -2.28 30.21 -1.31
N SER A 347 -3.47 30.23 -1.94
CA SER A 347 -3.66 29.61 -3.25
C SER A 347 -3.76 30.65 -4.38
N PHE A 348 -3.31 30.23 -5.54
CA PHE A 348 -3.60 30.86 -6.81
C PHE A 348 -4.42 29.92 -7.69
N GLU A 349 -5.06 30.47 -8.72
CA GLU A 349 -5.86 29.70 -9.65
C GLU A 349 -5.09 29.47 -10.95
N LEU A 350 -5.10 28.23 -11.41
CA LEU A 350 -4.53 27.83 -12.69
C LEU A 350 -5.63 27.20 -13.56
N VAL A 351 -5.79 27.72 -14.75
CA VAL A 351 -6.76 27.24 -15.72
C VAL A 351 -6.07 26.26 -16.65
N ILE A 352 -6.52 25.01 -16.69
CA ILE A 352 -5.99 23.98 -17.59
C ILE A 352 -7.12 23.18 -18.23
N ASP A 353 -6.82 22.55 -19.37
CA ASP A 353 -7.82 21.77 -20.10
C ASP A 353 -8.38 20.61 -19.25
N GLU A 354 -9.69 20.42 -19.34
CA GLU A 354 -10.42 19.40 -18.56
C GLU A 354 -10.03 17.97 -18.89
N VAL A 355 -9.33 17.73 -19.98
CA VAL A 355 -8.79 16.42 -20.34
C VAL A 355 -7.85 15.86 -19.25
N HIS A 356 -7.28 16.74 -18.44
CA HIS A 356 -6.40 16.38 -17.33
C HIS A 356 -7.13 16.04 -16.01
N LYS A 357 -8.48 16.00 -15.99
CA LYS A 357 -9.26 15.73 -14.76
C LYS A 357 -8.86 14.45 -14.02
N ASP A 358 -8.56 13.40 -14.76
CA ASP A 358 -8.13 12.11 -14.17
C ASP A 358 -6.67 12.13 -13.67
N GLN A 359 -5.88 13.13 -13.99
CA GLN A 359 -4.44 13.24 -13.69
C GLN A 359 -4.01 14.70 -13.52
N VAL A 360 -4.61 15.36 -12.55
CA VAL A 360 -4.52 16.83 -12.37
C VAL A 360 -3.08 17.30 -12.23
N GLU A 361 -2.27 16.62 -11.37
CA GLU A 361 -0.88 17.00 -11.12
C GLU A 361 -0.01 16.89 -12.39
N LYS A 362 -0.38 15.96 -13.31
CA LYS A 362 0.31 15.88 -14.60
C LYS A 362 -0.09 17.00 -15.53
N GLY A 363 -1.36 17.39 -15.52
CA GLY A 363 -1.84 18.53 -16.30
C GLY A 363 -1.10 19.80 -15.91
N VAL A 364 -1.01 20.09 -14.61
CA VAL A 364 -0.26 21.24 -14.09
C VAL A 364 1.24 21.13 -14.44
N LYS A 365 1.83 19.95 -14.30
CA LYS A 365 3.21 19.72 -14.70
C LYS A 365 3.44 20.03 -16.18
N TYR A 366 2.58 19.55 -17.09
CA TYR A 366 2.70 19.83 -18.53
C TYR A 366 2.52 21.32 -18.85
N TYR A 367 1.60 21.99 -18.16
CA TYR A 367 1.43 23.42 -18.29
C TYR A 367 2.76 24.16 -18.07
N TYR A 368 3.44 23.91 -16.95
CA TYR A 368 4.72 24.55 -16.67
C TYR A 368 5.83 24.15 -17.64
N GLN A 369 5.87 22.90 -18.04
CA GLN A 369 6.86 22.42 -19.02
C GLN A 369 6.69 23.09 -20.38
N ASN A 370 5.45 23.33 -20.81
CA ASN A 370 5.16 24.06 -22.07
C ASN A 370 5.57 25.55 -21.99
N LEU A 371 5.63 26.13 -20.79
CA LEU A 371 6.17 27.46 -20.55
C LEU A 371 7.71 27.48 -20.40
N GLY A 372 8.38 26.35 -20.57
CA GLY A 372 9.83 26.23 -20.47
C GLY A 372 10.38 26.05 -19.06
N ALA A 373 9.51 25.91 -18.05
CA ALA A 373 9.94 25.63 -16.68
C ALA A 373 10.31 24.15 -16.45
N THR A 374 11.22 23.88 -15.52
CA THR A 374 11.46 22.52 -15.04
C THR A 374 10.41 22.17 -13.99
N ALA A 375 9.46 21.31 -14.33
CA ALA A 375 8.42 20.84 -13.43
C ALA A 375 8.54 19.32 -13.22
N LEU A 376 8.66 18.89 -11.96
CA LEU A 376 8.85 17.49 -11.56
C LEU A 376 7.84 17.09 -10.50
N ARG A 377 7.25 15.91 -10.64
CA ARG A 377 6.41 15.31 -9.57
C ARG A 377 7.33 14.72 -8.51
N THR A 378 7.37 15.36 -7.37
CA THR A 378 8.27 14.99 -6.26
C THR A 378 7.53 14.41 -5.05
N GLU A 379 6.37 14.94 -4.73
CA GLU A 379 5.49 14.49 -3.63
C GLU A 379 6.34 13.98 -2.43
N ASN A 380 6.04 12.80 -1.89
CA ASN A 380 6.80 12.22 -0.78
C ASN A 380 8.16 11.61 -1.18
N ARG A 381 8.52 11.60 -2.46
CA ARG A 381 9.70 10.87 -2.96
C ARG A 381 11.00 11.63 -2.78
N LEU A 382 11.00 12.94 -3.01
CA LEU A 382 12.21 13.75 -2.97
C LEU A 382 12.81 13.79 -1.57
N PHE A 383 12.05 14.28 -0.59
CA PHE A 383 12.57 14.49 0.75
C PHE A 383 12.85 13.19 1.50
N ASN A 384 12.01 12.15 1.33
CA ASN A 384 12.28 10.84 1.92
C ASN A 384 13.54 10.19 1.34
N ALA A 385 13.79 10.31 0.04
CA ALA A 385 15.01 9.80 -0.57
C ALA A 385 16.23 10.65 -0.20
N LEU A 386 16.10 11.96 -0.20
CA LEU A 386 17.16 12.87 0.22
C LEU A 386 17.57 12.58 1.68
N PHE A 387 16.61 12.48 2.59
CA PHE A 387 16.83 12.14 3.99
C PHE A 387 17.52 10.77 4.15
N GLY A 388 16.92 9.74 3.56
CA GLY A 388 17.44 8.37 3.67
C GLY A 388 18.84 8.18 3.07
N LEU A 389 19.14 8.87 1.97
CA LEU A 389 20.50 8.84 1.36
C LEU A 389 21.50 9.68 2.15
N THR A 390 21.10 10.85 2.66
CA THR A 390 21.95 11.71 3.47
C THR A 390 22.43 10.99 4.73
N PHE A 391 21.53 10.38 5.46
CA PHE A 391 21.80 9.75 6.73
C PHE A 391 21.94 8.23 6.65
N TRP A 392 22.21 7.69 5.46
CA TRP A 392 22.30 6.24 5.27
C TRP A 392 23.29 5.57 6.20
N GLN A 393 24.47 6.16 6.35
CA GLN A 393 25.52 5.57 7.18
C GLN A 393 25.18 5.63 8.66
N GLU A 394 24.65 6.74 9.11
CA GLU A 394 24.22 6.98 10.50
C GLU A 394 23.08 6.06 10.91
N LEU A 395 22.13 5.83 10.01
CA LEU A 395 20.95 5.02 10.27
C LEU A 395 21.19 3.51 10.13
N PHE A 396 22.08 3.10 9.21
CA PHE A 396 22.20 1.68 8.85
C PHE A 396 23.58 1.05 9.10
N ASN A 397 24.63 1.84 9.18
CA ASN A 397 26.01 1.32 9.32
C ASN A 397 26.67 1.68 10.65
N HIS A 398 26.06 2.55 11.45
CA HIS A 398 26.60 2.90 12.76
C HIS A 398 26.44 1.73 13.76
N GLN A 399 27.40 1.61 14.71
CA GLN A 399 27.48 0.54 15.70
C GLN A 399 26.33 0.54 16.73
N VAL A 400 25.40 1.49 16.65
CA VAL A 400 24.21 1.53 17.50
C VAL A 400 23.23 0.47 17.00
N ASP A 401 22.67 -0.35 17.88
CA ASP A 401 21.74 -1.47 17.72
C ASP A 401 20.50 -1.20 16.84
N SER A 402 20.73 -0.66 15.64
CA SER A 402 19.68 -0.09 14.80
C SER A 402 18.88 -1.13 14.03
N ILE A 403 19.46 -2.32 13.78
CA ILE A 403 18.87 -3.40 12.97
C ILE A 403 19.17 -4.73 13.65
N ALA A 404 18.11 -5.45 14.02
CA ALA A 404 18.22 -6.72 14.74
C ALA A 404 18.49 -7.90 13.80
N THR A 405 17.80 -7.98 12.67
CA THR A 405 17.93 -9.06 11.68
C THR A 405 18.04 -8.51 10.26
N GLU A 406 18.50 -9.33 9.33
CA GLU A 406 18.57 -8.98 7.90
C GLU A 406 17.20 -8.66 7.26
N PHE A 407 16.10 -9.08 7.90
CA PHE A 407 14.73 -8.84 7.46
C PHE A 407 14.21 -7.45 7.85
N ASP A 408 14.90 -6.74 8.75
CA ASP A 408 14.52 -5.40 9.17
C ASP A 408 14.68 -4.39 8.04
N ARG A 409 13.62 -3.65 7.77
CA ARG A 409 13.63 -2.58 6.78
C ARG A 409 13.94 -1.22 7.38
N ARG A 410 13.47 -0.95 8.61
CA ARG A 410 13.66 0.34 9.30
C ARG A 410 14.51 0.18 10.54
N PRO A 411 15.49 1.06 10.76
CA PRO A 411 16.21 1.14 12.02
C PRO A 411 15.31 1.41 13.22
N LYS A 412 15.72 0.98 14.42
CA LYS A 412 15.00 1.21 15.68
C LYS A 412 14.71 2.69 15.90
N VAL A 413 15.71 3.55 15.74
CA VAL A 413 15.60 5.02 15.93
C VAL A 413 14.57 5.68 14.97
N VAL A 414 14.36 5.10 13.77
CA VAL A 414 13.33 5.57 12.83
C VAL A 414 11.93 5.13 13.28
N LYS A 415 11.81 3.88 13.78
CA LYS A 415 10.54 3.36 14.30
C LYS A 415 10.07 4.09 15.55
N GLU A 416 11.01 4.44 16.43
CA GLU A 416 10.75 5.12 17.70
C GLU A 416 10.71 6.66 17.58
N ASN A 417 11.02 7.20 16.39
CA ASN A 417 11.11 8.65 16.13
C ASN A 417 12.15 9.38 17.00
N THR A 418 13.25 8.71 17.33
CA THR A 418 14.32 9.22 18.22
C THR A 418 15.61 9.51 17.46
N ILE A 419 15.54 9.72 16.14
CA ILE A 419 16.72 9.88 15.28
C ILE A 419 17.63 11.01 15.77
N TYR A 420 17.07 12.21 15.97
CA TYR A 420 17.86 13.37 16.38
C TYR A 420 18.36 13.25 17.82
N GLU A 421 17.51 12.76 18.72
CA GLU A 421 17.86 12.57 20.14
C GLU A 421 19.04 11.61 20.30
N MET A 422 19.05 10.51 19.54
CA MET A 422 20.08 9.47 19.66
C MET A 422 21.34 9.74 18.81
N LEU A 423 21.24 10.53 17.75
CA LEU A 423 22.29 10.70 16.75
C LEU A 423 22.63 12.17 16.45
N GLU A 424 22.32 13.10 17.36
CA GLU A 424 22.43 14.55 17.14
C GLU A 424 23.79 14.96 16.56
N GLU A 425 24.89 14.57 17.20
CA GLU A 425 26.26 14.92 16.75
C GLU A 425 26.55 14.40 15.33
N ALA A 426 26.20 13.15 15.04
CA ALA A 426 26.42 12.54 13.75
C ALA A 426 25.55 13.17 12.65
N ILE A 427 24.31 13.53 12.99
CA ILE A 427 23.37 14.24 12.09
C ILE A 427 23.92 15.63 11.76
N GLU A 428 24.31 16.42 12.76
CA GLU A 428 24.84 17.77 12.54
C GLU A 428 26.16 17.73 11.72
N GLN A 429 27.05 16.80 12.04
CA GLN A 429 28.27 16.61 11.26
C GLN A 429 27.96 16.26 9.79
N ARG A 430 26.97 15.40 9.55
CA ARG A 430 26.57 15.02 8.19
C ARG A 430 25.95 16.21 7.44
N LEU A 431 25.16 17.04 8.09
CA LEU A 431 24.54 18.22 7.50
C LEU A 431 25.59 19.26 7.02
N MET A 432 26.78 19.29 7.60
CA MET A 432 27.86 20.19 7.16
C MET A 432 28.29 19.93 5.70
N MET A 433 28.06 18.75 5.15
CA MET A 433 28.41 18.47 3.75
C MET A 433 27.65 19.35 2.75
N PHE A 434 26.47 19.87 3.12
CA PHE A 434 25.68 20.73 2.26
C PHE A 434 26.24 22.15 2.10
N THR A 435 27.26 22.54 2.87
CA THR A 435 27.99 23.81 2.63
C THR A 435 28.58 23.84 1.21
N ASN A 436 28.85 22.68 0.60
CA ASN A 436 29.20 22.54 -0.80
C ASN A 436 28.22 21.58 -1.50
N PRO A 437 27.25 22.10 -2.27
CA PRO A 437 26.25 21.27 -2.96
C PRO A 437 26.83 20.20 -3.91
N GLN A 438 27.99 20.46 -4.52
CA GLN A 438 28.65 19.50 -5.40
C GLN A 438 29.16 18.29 -4.62
N ASN A 439 29.75 18.53 -3.45
CA ASN A 439 30.20 17.46 -2.54
C ASN A 439 28.99 16.65 -2.02
N ALA A 440 27.89 17.31 -1.70
CA ALA A 440 26.66 16.65 -1.29
C ALA A 440 26.14 15.71 -2.39
N VAL A 441 26.02 16.19 -3.64
CA VAL A 441 25.59 15.36 -4.77
C VAL A 441 26.54 14.18 -5.00
N ALA A 442 27.86 14.40 -4.93
CA ALA A 442 28.84 13.33 -5.09
C ALA A 442 28.70 12.25 -4.00
N TYR A 443 28.53 12.66 -2.73
CA TYR A 443 28.27 11.75 -1.62
C TYR A 443 26.98 10.95 -1.82
N LEU A 444 25.87 11.61 -2.11
CA LEU A 444 24.57 10.97 -2.32
C LEU A 444 24.61 9.97 -3.50
N THR A 445 25.33 10.31 -4.56
CA THR A 445 25.53 9.42 -5.71
C THR A 445 26.34 8.18 -5.31
N LYS A 446 27.40 8.35 -4.51
CA LYS A 446 28.20 7.23 -3.99
C LYS A 446 27.35 6.30 -3.13
N ILE A 447 26.56 6.85 -2.19
CA ILE A 447 25.66 6.08 -1.32
C ILE A 447 24.62 5.35 -2.17
N ALA A 448 23.98 6.02 -3.12
CA ALA A 448 22.99 5.40 -3.99
C ALA A 448 23.58 4.26 -4.83
N ALA A 449 24.78 4.43 -5.39
CA ALA A 449 25.47 3.39 -6.17
C ALA A 449 25.84 2.18 -5.31
N GLN A 450 26.34 2.42 -4.09
CA GLN A 450 26.78 1.37 -3.18
C GLN A 450 25.63 0.53 -2.63
N TYR A 451 24.47 1.15 -2.36
CA TYR A 451 23.36 0.51 -1.65
C TYR A 451 22.10 0.36 -2.50
N TYR A 452 22.17 0.56 -3.82
CA TYR A 452 21.02 0.49 -4.70
C TYR A 452 20.22 -0.81 -4.56
N GLY A 453 18.94 -0.67 -4.34
CA GLY A 453 18.02 -1.81 -4.20
C GLY A 453 18.03 -2.48 -2.82
N GLN A 454 18.84 -2.03 -1.88
CA GLN A 454 18.79 -2.55 -0.50
C GLN A 454 17.51 -2.07 0.21
N PRO A 455 16.89 -2.92 1.05
CA PRO A 455 15.73 -2.55 1.84
C PRO A 455 16.05 -1.40 2.80
N ASN A 456 15.20 -0.36 2.85
CA ASN A 456 15.41 0.76 3.76
C ASN A 456 14.13 1.21 4.48
N GLY A 457 12.94 0.86 3.98
CA GLY A 457 11.65 1.19 4.58
C GLY A 457 11.30 2.70 4.66
N MET A 458 12.15 3.59 4.13
CA MET A 458 11.94 5.04 4.14
C MET A 458 11.56 5.57 2.76
N PHE A 459 12.23 5.10 1.70
CA PHE A 459 11.95 5.50 0.32
C PHE A 459 12.04 4.31 -0.63
N ARG A 460 11.45 4.48 -1.82
CA ARG A 460 11.55 3.48 -2.90
C ARG A 460 12.67 3.86 -3.86
N TRP A 461 13.55 2.90 -4.14
CA TRP A 461 14.61 3.07 -5.13
C TRP A 461 14.02 3.37 -6.52
N ASN A 462 14.56 4.39 -7.16
CA ASN A 462 14.24 4.78 -8.53
C ASN A 462 15.52 5.24 -9.21
N THR A 463 15.74 4.84 -10.46
CA THR A 463 16.93 5.22 -11.24
C THR A 463 17.04 6.72 -11.47
N GLN A 464 15.93 7.45 -11.49
CA GLN A 464 15.89 8.91 -11.68
C GLN A 464 16.08 9.72 -10.39
N ILE A 465 16.09 9.08 -9.21
CA ILE A 465 16.04 9.82 -7.94
C ILE A 465 17.26 10.73 -7.75
N ILE A 466 18.46 10.27 -8.12
CA ILE A 466 19.68 11.06 -8.00
C ILE A 466 19.67 12.26 -8.94
N GLN A 467 19.14 12.10 -10.14
CA GLN A 467 18.97 13.21 -11.07
C GLN A 467 18.00 14.26 -10.50
N ILE A 468 16.87 13.85 -9.94
CA ILE A 468 15.91 14.75 -9.30
C ILE A 468 16.55 15.49 -8.12
N ILE A 469 17.27 14.78 -7.25
CA ILE A 469 18.00 15.37 -6.11
C ILE A 469 19.08 16.35 -6.61
N SER A 470 19.81 16.03 -7.66
CA SER A 470 20.82 16.91 -8.23
C SER A 470 20.20 18.21 -8.78
N ILE A 471 19.07 18.11 -9.48
CA ILE A 471 18.32 19.29 -9.97
C ILE A 471 17.84 20.14 -8.78
N PHE A 472 17.29 19.50 -7.76
CA PHE A 472 16.83 20.18 -6.54
C PHE A 472 17.96 20.91 -5.82
N LEU A 473 19.07 20.25 -5.53
CA LEU A 473 20.20 20.83 -4.78
C LEU A 473 20.92 21.97 -5.54
N LYS A 474 20.80 22.02 -6.87
CA LYS A 474 21.33 23.14 -7.66
C LYS A 474 20.48 24.41 -7.54
N ALA A 475 19.19 24.26 -7.30
CA ALA A 475 18.26 25.39 -7.24
C ALA A 475 17.84 25.76 -5.80
N ALA A 476 17.97 24.83 -4.85
CA ALA A 476 17.54 25.01 -3.48
C ALA A 476 18.53 25.81 -2.64
N PRO A 477 18.09 26.77 -1.79
CA PRO A 477 18.95 27.40 -0.80
C PRO A 477 19.51 26.36 0.19
N THR A 478 20.81 26.31 0.35
CA THR A 478 21.48 25.34 1.22
C THR A 478 20.98 25.38 2.65
N ALA A 479 20.76 26.59 3.19
CA ALA A 479 20.23 26.77 4.54
C ALA A 479 18.85 26.12 4.72
N SER A 480 17.98 26.26 3.71
CA SER A 480 16.64 25.67 3.71
C SER A 480 16.69 24.14 3.65
N VAL A 481 17.60 23.57 2.86
CA VAL A 481 17.81 22.10 2.79
C VAL A 481 18.24 21.56 4.15
N VAL A 482 19.22 22.20 4.77
CA VAL A 482 19.77 21.80 6.09
C VAL A 482 18.70 21.93 7.16
N ALA A 483 17.97 23.06 7.20
CA ALA A 483 16.91 23.29 8.19
C ALA A 483 15.80 22.23 8.07
N HIS A 484 15.39 21.88 6.86
CA HIS A 484 14.34 20.90 6.64
C HIS A 484 14.80 19.46 6.98
N LEU A 485 15.99 19.06 6.59
CA LEU A 485 16.56 17.74 6.95
C LEU A 485 16.71 17.58 8.47
N ARG A 486 17.11 18.67 9.16
CA ARG A 486 17.16 18.70 10.63
C ARG A 486 15.75 18.56 11.26
N ALA A 487 14.75 19.25 10.72
CA ALA A 487 13.37 19.10 11.13
C ALA A 487 12.85 17.67 10.95
N MET A 488 13.15 17.04 9.80
CA MET A 488 12.83 15.64 9.57
C MET A 488 13.53 14.68 10.55
N ALA A 489 14.78 14.96 10.95
CA ALA A 489 15.50 14.15 11.94
C ALA A 489 14.84 14.26 13.32
N LYS A 490 14.34 15.43 13.68
CA LYS A 490 13.63 15.70 14.96
C LYS A 490 12.22 15.10 15.00
N ASN A 491 11.51 15.07 13.89
CA ASN A 491 10.17 14.50 13.80
C ASN A 491 9.96 13.77 12.46
N HIS A 492 10.59 12.61 12.33
CA HIS A 492 10.47 11.82 11.10
C HIS A 492 9.06 11.29 10.86
N GLN A 493 8.33 10.92 11.92
CA GLN A 493 6.96 10.40 11.79
C GLN A 493 6.00 11.47 11.29
N GLY A 494 6.12 12.70 11.73
CA GLY A 494 5.27 13.83 11.31
C GLY A 494 5.63 14.37 9.91
N LEU A 495 6.86 14.15 9.43
CA LEU A 495 7.39 14.72 8.20
C LEU A 495 7.80 13.69 7.15
N ASN A 496 7.26 12.45 7.19
CA ASN A 496 7.54 11.43 6.18
C ASN A 496 6.53 11.39 5.03
N ASP A 497 5.43 12.16 5.11
CA ASP A 497 4.42 12.27 4.06
C ASP A 497 3.79 13.68 4.01
N GLY A 498 2.83 13.88 3.10
CA GLY A 498 2.12 15.16 2.97
C GLY A 498 2.89 16.24 2.22
N TYR A 499 3.97 15.92 1.56
CA TYR A 499 4.73 16.88 0.75
C TYR A 499 3.99 17.29 -0.52
N PRO A 500 4.20 18.55 -0.98
CA PRO A 500 3.58 19.06 -2.20
C PRO A 500 3.85 18.21 -3.44
N ASP A 501 2.89 18.14 -4.33
CA ASP A 501 2.90 17.29 -5.52
C ASP A 501 4.06 17.61 -6.47
N LEU A 502 4.32 18.89 -6.71
CA LEU A 502 5.23 19.38 -7.73
C LEU A 502 6.36 20.22 -7.15
N MET A 503 7.55 20.01 -7.69
CA MET A 503 8.70 20.90 -7.61
C MET A 503 8.83 21.63 -8.95
N ILE A 504 8.86 22.94 -8.91
CA ILE A 504 8.92 23.81 -10.09
C ILE A 504 10.15 24.70 -9.98
N ILE A 505 10.94 24.76 -11.05
CA ILE A 505 12.06 25.69 -11.19
C ILE A 505 11.79 26.53 -12.42
N GLU A 506 11.59 27.82 -12.22
CA GLU A 506 11.27 28.80 -13.23
C GLU A 506 12.18 30.02 -13.06
N ASN A 507 12.90 30.43 -14.12
CA ASN A 507 13.86 31.50 -14.06
C ASN A 507 14.92 31.37 -12.92
N GLY A 508 15.32 30.13 -12.61
CA GLY A 508 16.26 29.84 -11.55
C GLY A 508 15.68 29.84 -10.12
N GLN A 509 14.40 30.15 -9.96
CA GLN A 509 13.70 30.15 -8.68
C GLN A 509 12.98 28.82 -8.46
N LEU A 510 13.21 28.22 -7.30
CA LEU A 510 12.59 26.97 -6.85
C LEU A 510 11.35 27.29 -6.02
N ARG A 511 10.24 26.58 -6.32
CA ARG A 511 9.06 26.53 -5.46
C ARG A 511 8.44 25.13 -5.46
N PHE A 512 7.65 24.88 -4.44
CA PHE A 512 6.82 23.68 -4.34
C PHE A 512 5.35 24.04 -4.48
N GLU A 513 4.60 23.22 -5.20
CA GLU A 513 3.17 23.42 -5.40
C GLU A 513 2.35 22.18 -5.04
N GLU A 514 1.39 22.37 -4.13
CA GLU A 514 0.33 21.42 -3.85
C GLU A 514 -0.84 21.68 -4.81
N VAL A 515 -1.22 20.66 -5.56
CA VAL A 515 -2.25 20.77 -6.62
C VAL A 515 -3.60 20.34 -6.07
N LYS A 516 -4.61 21.19 -6.24
CA LYS A 516 -5.99 20.94 -5.81
C LYS A 516 -6.97 21.05 -6.97
N ALA A 517 -7.66 19.96 -7.28
CA ALA A 517 -8.80 19.98 -8.19
C ALA A 517 -10.02 20.65 -7.52
N PRO A 518 -11.02 21.08 -8.31
CA PRO A 518 -12.28 21.60 -7.76
C PRO A 518 -12.94 20.60 -6.80
N GLY A 519 -13.20 21.03 -5.58
CA GLY A 519 -13.77 20.19 -4.50
C GLY A 519 -12.75 19.57 -3.57
N ASP A 520 -11.45 19.60 -3.89
CA ASP A 520 -10.40 19.08 -3.01
C ASP A 520 -10.17 19.98 -1.79
N SER A 521 -9.72 19.36 -0.71
CA SER A 521 -9.33 20.02 0.53
C SER A 521 -7.87 19.71 0.90
N ILE A 522 -7.29 20.54 1.75
CA ILE A 522 -5.97 20.27 2.33
C ILE A 522 -6.14 19.23 3.45
N ARG A 523 -5.26 18.24 3.49
CA ARG A 523 -5.18 17.28 4.58
C ARG A 523 -4.28 17.80 5.71
N PRO A 524 -4.50 17.39 6.97
CA PRO A 524 -3.66 17.82 8.09
C PRO A 524 -2.16 17.54 7.88
N ASN A 525 -1.79 16.36 7.39
CA ASN A 525 -0.39 16.02 7.08
C ASN A 525 0.20 16.91 5.97
N GLN A 526 -0.58 17.29 4.95
CA GLN A 526 -0.14 18.24 3.93
C GLN A 526 0.09 19.63 4.52
N TYR A 527 -0.78 20.07 5.42
CA TYR A 527 -0.60 21.33 6.12
C TYR A 527 0.70 21.35 6.94
N VAL A 528 0.96 20.31 7.74
CA VAL A 528 2.17 20.17 8.55
C VAL A 528 3.43 20.19 7.68
N SER A 529 3.49 19.39 6.63
CA SER A 529 4.66 19.33 5.74
C SER A 529 4.89 20.61 4.95
N MET A 530 3.81 21.28 4.46
CA MET A 530 3.93 22.57 3.80
C MET A 530 4.45 23.66 4.76
N ASN A 531 3.95 23.69 6.01
CA ASN A 531 4.45 24.62 7.01
C ASN A 531 5.92 24.37 7.35
N ALA A 532 6.31 23.10 7.53
CA ALA A 532 7.70 22.76 7.80
C ALA A 532 8.64 23.21 6.67
N LEU A 533 8.22 23.10 5.41
CA LEU A 533 8.96 23.60 4.27
C LEU A 533 9.04 25.15 4.29
N GLN A 534 7.93 25.84 4.58
CA GLN A 534 7.89 27.30 4.68
C GLN A 534 8.79 27.81 5.82
N CYS A 535 8.74 27.16 7.00
CA CYS A 535 9.63 27.47 8.12
C CYS A 535 11.11 27.23 7.78
N ALA A 536 11.40 26.27 6.95
CA ALA A 536 12.76 26.04 6.43
C ALA A 536 13.18 27.06 5.39
N GLY A 537 12.28 27.94 4.90
CA GLY A 537 12.57 29.01 3.94
C GLY A 537 12.31 28.65 2.49
N PHE A 538 11.55 27.60 2.20
CA PHE A 538 11.09 27.28 0.85
C PHE A 538 9.83 28.06 0.48
N ASP A 539 9.71 28.46 -0.81
CA ASP A 539 8.46 28.94 -1.37
C ASP A 539 7.51 27.77 -1.62
N VAL A 540 6.38 27.76 -0.92
CA VAL A 540 5.36 26.71 -1.01
C VAL A 540 4.01 27.34 -1.29
N ARG A 541 3.36 26.94 -2.37
CA ARG A 541 2.09 27.49 -2.84
C ARG A 541 1.05 26.40 -3.04
N ILE A 542 -0.22 26.79 -3.10
CA ILE A 542 -1.35 25.91 -3.42
C ILE A 542 -1.90 26.29 -4.78
N CYS A 543 -1.84 25.39 -5.75
CA CYS A 543 -2.36 25.56 -7.08
C CYS A 543 -3.79 25.02 -7.15
N ARG A 544 -4.81 25.88 -7.20
CA ARG A 544 -6.20 25.47 -7.44
C ARG A 544 -6.49 25.44 -8.93
N VAL A 545 -6.80 24.25 -9.42
CA VAL A 545 -7.10 24.04 -10.83
C VAL A 545 -8.54 24.45 -11.15
N LYS A 546 -8.71 25.20 -12.21
CA LYS A 546 -9.99 25.42 -12.90
C LYS A 546 -9.95 24.75 -14.26
N TRP A 547 -11.07 24.13 -14.62
CA TRP A 547 -11.20 23.44 -15.89
C TRP A 547 -11.77 24.33 -16.97
N PHE A 548 -11.22 24.24 -18.16
CA PHE A 548 -11.85 24.79 -19.37
C PHE A 548 -11.61 23.82 -20.54
N VAL A 549 -12.38 23.99 -21.60
CA VAL A 549 -12.11 23.35 -22.88
C VAL A 549 -11.22 24.28 -23.67
N ASP A 550 -9.95 23.90 -23.87
CA ASP A 550 -9.02 24.69 -24.68
C ASP A 550 -9.33 24.51 -26.18
N PRO A 551 -9.80 25.52 -26.89
CA PRO A 551 -10.05 25.40 -28.32
C PRO A 551 -8.80 25.04 -29.14
N MET A 552 -7.61 25.41 -28.63
CA MET A 552 -6.32 25.12 -29.26
C MET A 552 -5.69 23.80 -28.82
N GLN A 553 -6.34 23.06 -27.89
CA GLN A 553 -5.87 21.74 -27.49
C GLN A 553 -5.87 20.81 -28.69
N THR A 554 -4.71 20.24 -28.96
CA THR A 554 -4.57 19.25 -30.04
C THR A 554 -4.99 17.86 -29.53
N TYR A 555 -5.88 17.22 -30.25
CA TYR A 555 -6.31 15.86 -30.03
C TYR A 555 -5.79 14.96 -31.14
N VAL A 556 -5.43 13.73 -30.83
CA VAL A 556 -5.24 12.67 -31.81
C VAL A 556 -6.26 11.56 -31.53
N VAL A 557 -7.23 11.43 -32.42
CA VAL A 557 -8.27 10.40 -32.33
C VAL A 557 -7.75 9.16 -33.02
N VAL A 558 -7.69 8.07 -32.30
CA VAL A 558 -7.03 6.82 -32.74
C VAL A 558 -7.99 5.67 -32.65
N ASP A 559 -7.94 4.81 -33.66
CA ASP A 559 -8.54 3.49 -33.65
C ASP A 559 -7.54 2.45 -34.13
N VAL A 560 -7.63 1.20 -33.61
CA VAL A 560 -6.74 0.11 -34.02
C VAL A 560 -7.51 -1.14 -34.36
N GLU A 561 -7.14 -1.77 -35.45
CA GLU A 561 -7.52 -3.15 -35.75
C GLU A 561 -6.45 -4.11 -35.26
N THR A 562 -6.88 -5.29 -34.80
CA THR A 562 -6.00 -6.20 -34.06
C THR A 562 -6.25 -7.66 -34.43
N THR A 563 -5.29 -8.53 -34.12
CA THR A 563 -5.44 -10.01 -34.31
C THR A 563 -6.38 -10.64 -33.26
N GLY A 564 -6.96 -9.83 -32.33
CA GLY A 564 -7.90 -10.27 -31.29
C GLY A 564 -7.88 -9.39 -30.06
N GLY A 565 -8.82 -9.59 -29.13
CA GLY A 565 -9.15 -8.62 -28.06
C GLY A 565 -8.23 -8.58 -26.83
N ARG A 566 -7.28 -9.51 -26.65
CA ARG A 566 -6.42 -9.57 -25.44
C ARG A 566 -5.04 -8.99 -25.71
N GLN A 567 -4.77 -7.82 -25.19
CA GLN A 567 -3.55 -7.01 -25.43
C GLN A 567 -2.21 -7.76 -25.28
N PRO A 568 -1.93 -8.57 -24.24
CA PRO A 568 -0.63 -9.24 -24.16
C PRO A 568 -0.44 -10.33 -25.24
N GLN A 569 -1.54 -10.91 -25.73
CA GLN A 569 -1.54 -12.07 -26.62
C GLN A 569 -1.71 -11.71 -28.10
N HIS A 570 -2.30 -10.55 -28.39
CA HIS A 570 -2.63 -10.10 -29.74
C HIS A 570 -1.79 -8.89 -30.15
N ARG A 571 -1.80 -8.59 -31.45
CA ARG A 571 -0.98 -7.57 -32.08
C ARG A 571 -1.87 -6.63 -32.92
N ILE A 572 -1.40 -5.43 -33.16
CA ILE A 572 -2.03 -4.45 -34.06
C ILE A 572 -1.84 -4.91 -35.51
N THR A 573 -2.88 -4.78 -36.33
CA THR A 573 -2.89 -5.04 -37.76
C THR A 573 -3.10 -3.78 -38.61
N GLU A 574 -3.77 -2.77 -38.09
CA GLU A 574 -3.96 -1.46 -38.71
C GLU A 574 -4.03 -0.38 -37.63
N ILE A 575 -3.55 0.81 -37.91
CA ILE A 575 -3.70 2.01 -37.07
C ILE A 575 -4.27 3.12 -37.95
N GLY A 576 -5.34 3.74 -37.46
CA GLY A 576 -5.87 5.01 -37.98
C GLY A 576 -5.74 6.09 -36.91
N ALA A 577 -5.25 7.26 -37.28
CA ALA A 577 -5.09 8.37 -36.37
C ALA A 577 -5.46 9.70 -37.06
N VAL A 578 -6.29 10.50 -36.40
CA VAL A 578 -6.81 11.77 -36.91
C VAL A 578 -6.43 12.86 -35.94
N LYS A 579 -5.73 13.89 -36.43
CA LYS A 579 -5.34 15.05 -35.60
C LYS A 579 -6.39 16.15 -35.72
N MET A 580 -6.85 16.61 -34.57
CA MET A 580 -7.86 17.67 -34.47
C MET A 580 -7.37 18.88 -33.67
N ILE A 581 -7.71 20.07 -34.12
CA ILE A 581 -7.53 21.32 -33.39
C ILE A 581 -8.81 22.19 -33.60
N ASN A 582 -9.33 22.75 -32.53
CA ASN A 582 -10.51 23.61 -32.57
C ASN A 582 -11.73 22.95 -33.26
N GLY A 583 -11.91 21.65 -33.05
CA GLY A 583 -13.00 20.88 -33.64
C GLY A 583 -12.85 20.55 -35.13
N GLU A 584 -11.73 20.92 -35.77
CA GLU A 584 -11.46 20.61 -37.17
C GLU A 584 -10.34 19.58 -37.32
N ILE A 585 -10.52 18.65 -38.28
CA ILE A 585 -9.48 17.68 -38.64
C ILE A 585 -8.40 18.41 -39.44
N VAL A 586 -7.18 18.43 -38.95
CA VAL A 586 -6.05 19.14 -39.57
C VAL A 586 -5.04 18.20 -40.22
N ASP A 587 -4.98 16.94 -39.84
CA ASP A 587 -4.04 15.98 -40.41
C ASP A 587 -4.51 14.53 -40.11
N THR A 588 -4.06 13.56 -40.92
CA THR A 588 -4.38 12.13 -40.77
C THR A 588 -3.14 11.28 -40.94
N TRP A 589 -3.07 10.19 -40.22
CA TRP A 589 -2.03 9.19 -40.31
C TRP A 589 -2.64 7.80 -40.31
N SER A 590 -2.26 6.92 -41.24
CA SER A 590 -2.73 5.53 -41.22
C SER A 590 -1.66 4.59 -41.76
N SER A 591 -1.66 3.35 -41.26
CA SER A 591 -0.79 2.29 -41.74
C SER A 591 -1.36 0.92 -41.41
N LEU A 592 -1.31 -0.01 -42.37
CA LEU A 592 -1.32 -1.43 -42.06
C LEU A 592 -0.03 -1.79 -41.34
N ILE A 593 -0.12 -2.72 -40.37
CA ILE A 593 1.02 -3.19 -39.59
C ILE A 593 1.14 -4.69 -39.71
N ASN A 594 2.35 -5.17 -40.01
CA ASN A 594 2.62 -6.61 -39.96
C ASN A 594 2.64 -7.09 -38.50
N PRO A 595 1.64 -7.86 -38.05
CA PRO A 595 1.53 -8.29 -36.68
C PRO A 595 2.55 -9.40 -36.30
N GLN A 596 3.33 -9.89 -37.24
CA GLN A 596 4.21 -11.06 -37.09
C GLN A 596 3.46 -12.29 -36.51
N ARG A 597 2.19 -12.38 -36.81
CA ARG A 597 1.28 -13.39 -36.27
C ARG A 597 0.13 -13.65 -37.25
N HIS A 598 -0.34 -14.88 -37.26
CA HIS A 598 -1.47 -15.28 -38.09
C HIS A 598 -2.78 -14.61 -37.68
N ILE A 599 -3.49 -14.01 -38.61
CA ILE A 599 -4.83 -13.46 -38.45
C ILE A 599 -5.84 -14.58 -38.73
N SER A 600 -6.73 -14.87 -37.78
CA SER A 600 -7.73 -15.92 -37.92
C SER A 600 -8.81 -15.53 -38.96
N LYS A 601 -9.43 -16.51 -39.57
CA LYS A 601 -10.53 -16.29 -40.55
C LYS A 601 -11.69 -15.47 -39.94
N PHE A 602 -11.93 -15.63 -38.64
CA PHE A 602 -12.94 -14.85 -37.91
C PHE A 602 -12.59 -13.36 -37.90
N ILE A 603 -11.35 -13.01 -37.52
CA ILE A 603 -10.87 -11.62 -37.49
C ILE A 603 -10.84 -11.04 -38.91
N THR A 604 -10.34 -11.78 -39.89
CA THR A 604 -10.36 -11.33 -41.30
C THR A 604 -11.79 -11.01 -41.77
N LYS A 605 -12.77 -11.85 -41.41
CA LYS A 605 -14.18 -11.59 -41.78
C LYS A 605 -14.73 -10.34 -41.03
N PHE A 606 -14.24 -10.07 -39.82
CA PHE A 606 -14.71 -8.98 -38.96
C PHE A 606 -14.10 -7.63 -39.38
N THR A 607 -12.78 -7.58 -39.63
CA THR A 607 -12.05 -6.32 -39.91
C THR A 607 -11.81 -6.09 -41.40
N GLY A 608 -12.02 -7.11 -42.24
CA GLY A 608 -11.64 -7.09 -43.65
C GLY A 608 -10.14 -7.23 -43.92
N ILE A 609 -9.30 -7.30 -42.86
CA ILE A 609 -7.83 -7.37 -42.99
C ILE A 609 -7.39 -8.83 -43.09
N SER A 610 -6.79 -9.21 -44.22
CA SER A 610 -6.27 -10.55 -44.43
C SER A 610 -4.78 -10.67 -44.13
N ASN A 611 -4.29 -11.91 -43.97
CA ASN A 611 -2.85 -12.18 -43.82
C ASN A 611 -2.03 -11.67 -45.01
N ASP A 612 -2.59 -11.72 -46.25
CA ASP A 612 -1.89 -11.26 -47.44
C ASP A 612 -1.73 -9.73 -47.45
N MET A 613 -2.72 -8.97 -46.91
CA MET A 613 -2.64 -7.52 -46.84
C MET A 613 -1.54 -7.02 -45.88
N VAL A 614 -1.27 -7.75 -44.80
CA VAL A 614 -0.28 -7.33 -43.79
C VAL A 614 1.08 -8.00 -43.96
N LYS A 615 1.22 -8.94 -44.91
CA LYS A 615 2.46 -9.68 -45.09
C LYS A 615 3.67 -8.79 -45.37
N ASP A 616 3.48 -7.82 -46.27
CA ASP A 616 4.52 -6.90 -46.71
C ASP A 616 4.35 -5.51 -46.08
N ALA A 617 3.44 -5.36 -45.09
CA ALA A 617 3.25 -4.12 -44.32
C ALA A 617 4.43 -3.92 -43.35
N PRO A 618 4.73 -2.66 -42.97
CA PRO A 618 5.80 -2.36 -42.04
C PRO A 618 5.55 -2.98 -40.66
N LEU A 619 6.63 -3.30 -39.96
CA LEU A 619 6.59 -3.64 -38.53
C LEU A 619 6.23 -2.40 -37.69
N PHE A 620 5.66 -2.62 -36.51
CA PHE A 620 5.37 -1.51 -35.59
C PHE A 620 6.64 -0.68 -35.25
N SER A 621 7.79 -1.33 -35.12
CA SER A 621 9.07 -0.67 -34.86
C SER A 621 9.50 0.32 -35.97
N GLU A 622 9.08 0.06 -37.19
CA GLU A 622 9.45 0.89 -38.37
C GLU A 622 8.57 2.14 -38.47
N VAL A 623 7.34 2.09 -37.98
CA VAL A 623 6.42 3.22 -37.99
C VAL A 623 6.38 4.01 -36.66
N ALA A 624 6.97 3.46 -35.61
CA ALA A 624 6.88 4.02 -34.26
C ALA A 624 7.39 5.48 -34.14
N ASP A 625 8.42 5.84 -34.91
CA ASP A 625 8.98 7.20 -34.87
C ASP A 625 8.05 8.20 -35.54
N SER A 626 7.55 7.90 -36.73
CA SER A 626 6.60 8.76 -37.45
C SER A 626 5.28 8.91 -36.69
N LEU A 627 4.80 7.82 -36.10
CA LEU A 627 3.61 7.81 -35.28
C LEU A 627 3.79 8.62 -33.99
N SER A 628 4.95 8.50 -33.33
CA SER A 628 5.27 9.30 -32.14
C SER A 628 5.36 10.80 -32.46
N ALA A 629 5.96 11.16 -33.59
CA ALA A 629 6.02 12.55 -34.06
C ALA A 629 4.63 13.11 -34.39
N PHE A 630 3.78 12.30 -35.05
CA PHE A 630 2.40 12.65 -35.33
C PHE A 630 1.58 12.94 -34.06
N MET A 631 1.76 12.12 -33.01
CA MET A 631 1.04 12.22 -31.75
C MET A 631 1.66 13.22 -30.76
N GLN A 632 2.77 13.85 -31.09
CA GLN A 632 3.48 14.74 -30.18
C GLN A 632 2.60 15.90 -29.72
N ASN A 633 2.59 16.16 -28.39
CA ASN A 633 1.80 17.23 -27.74
C ASN A 633 0.28 17.09 -27.90
N CYS A 634 -0.22 15.92 -28.28
CA CYS A 634 -1.64 15.64 -28.41
C CYS A 634 -2.22 14.93 -27.19
N VAL A 635 -3.54 15.02 -27.04
CA VAL A 635 -4.33 14.15 -26.19
C VAL A 635 -4.77 12.94 -26.99
N PHE A 636 -4.48 11.75 -26.52
CA PHE A 636 -4.89 10.50 -27.13
C PHE A 636 -6.39 10.26 -26.91
N VAL A 637 -7.18 10.22 -27.96
CA VAL A 637 -8.63 9.98 -27.90
C VAL A 637 -8.95 8.66 -28.62
N ALA A 638 -9.84 7.87 -28.06
CA ALA A 638 -10.38 6.68 -28.74
C ALA A 638 -11.80 6.34 -28.25
N HIS A 639 -12.52 5.60 -29.10
CA HIS A 639 -13.81 5.05 -28.71
C HIS A 639 -13.60 3.78 -27.89
N ASN A 640 -13.76 3.85 -26.55
CA ASN A 640 -13.27 2.88 -25.56
C ASN A 640 -11.73 2.87 -25.40
N VAL A 641 -11.19 4.02 -25.08
CA VAL A 641 -9.76 4.36 -25.06
C VAL A 641 -8.83 3.34 -24.37
N ASN A 642 -9.31 2.56 -23.41
CA ASN A 642 -8.48 1.59 -22.72
C ASN A 642 -8.05 0.41 -23.62
N PHE A 643 -8.84 0.12 -24.64
CA PHE A 643 -8.53 -0.92 -25.62
C PHE A 643 -7.34 -0.46 -26.49
N ASP A 644 -7.50 0.62 -27.23
CA ASP A 644 -6.50 1.13 -28.18
C ASP A 644 -5.21 1.54 -27.47
N TYR A 645 -5.34 2.32 -26.41
CA TYR A 645 -4.22 2.76 -25.58
C TYR A 645 -3.43 1.60 -24.98
N GLY A 646 -4.11 0.51 -24.62
CA GLY A 646 -3.47 -0.69 -24.09
C GLY A 646 -2.64 -1.41 -25.15
N PHE A 647 -3.12 -1.52 -26.39
CA PHE A 647 -2.37 -2.07 -27.50
C PHE A 647 -1.15 -1.21 -27.85
N PHE A 648 -1.28 0.11 -27.91
CA PHE A 648 -0.15 1.01 -28.07
C PHE A 648 0.91 0.80 -26.98
N LYS A 649 0.50 0.77 -25.74
CA LYS A 649 1.42 0.52 -24.61
C LYS A 649 2.20 -0.79 -24.77
N GLN A 650 1.53 -1.86 -25.21
CA GLN A 650 2.17 -3.15 -25.43
C GLN A 650 3.11 -3.15 -26.64
N GLU A 651 2.74 -2.54 -27.75
CA GLU A 651 3.62 -2.47 -28.92
C GLU A 651 4.86 -1.62 -28.65
N TYR A 652 4.73 -0.46 -27.99
CA TYR A 652 5.89 0.33 -27.57
C TYR A 652 6.78 -0.43 -26.56
N GLN A 653 6.18 -1.18 -25.63
CA GLN A 653 6.95 -1.99 -24.67
C GLN A 653 7.76 -3.12 -25.36
N ARG A 654 7.24 -3.69 -26.45
CA ARG A 654 7.94 -4.73 -27.23
C ARG A 654 9.20 -4.23 -27.95
N ILE A 655 9.27 -2.92 -28.18
CA ILE A 655 10.44 -2.24 -28.76
C ILE A 655 11.24 -1.47 -27.69
N ASP A 656 11.11 -1.85 -26.41
CA ASP A 656 11.78 -1.24 -25.25
C ASP A 656 11.56 0.27 -25.10
N ARG A 657 10.41 0.77 -25.58
CA ARG A 657 9.99 2.17 -25.45
C ARG A 657 8.84 2.31 -24.47
N TYR A 658 8.79 3.47 -23.81
CA TYR A 658 7.70 3.80 -22.88
C TYR A 658 6.65 4.66 -23.56
N PHE A 659 5.39 4.21 -23.56
CA PHE A 659 4.25 4.96 -24.09
C PHE A 659 3.38 5.52 -22.98
N LYS A 660 3.22 6.84 -22.95
CA LYS A 660 2.35 7.52 -21.99
C LYS A 660 1.92 8.88 -22.50
N MET A 661 0.61 9.07 -22.69
CA MET A 661 -0.03 10.31 -23.11
C MET A 661 -1.26 10.59 -22.24
N PRO A 662 -1.72 11.86 -22.14
CA PRO A 662 -3.07 12.16 -21.68
C PRO A 662 -4.07 11.42 -22.57
N LYS A 663 -5.18 10.95 -22.01
CA LYS A 663 -6.16 10.20 -22.79
C LYS A 663 -7.59 10.56 -22.45
N LEU A 664 -8.47 10.54 -23.46
CA LEU A 664 -9.90 10.82 -23.36
C LEU A 664 -10.69 9.68 -24.01
N CYS A 665 -11.82 9.30 -23.40
CA CYS A 665 -12.68 8.24 -23.89
C CYS A 665 -14.00 8.80 -24.40
N THR A 666 -14.26 8.73 -25.71
CA THR A 666 -15.51 9.24 -26.28
C THR A 666 -16.74 8.52 -25.74
N VAL A 667 -16.68 7.20 -25.43
CA VAL A 667 -17.81 6.48 -24.80
C VAL A 667 -18.20 7.09 -23.45
N ARG A 668 -17.21 7.40 -22.58
CA ARG A 668 -17.48 8.02 -21.27
C ARG A 668 -18.05 9.41 -21.40
N GLU A 669 -17.46 10.22 -22.29
CA GLU A 669 -17.91 11.57 -22.53
C GLU A 669 -19.31 11.60 -23.16
N THR A 670 -19.61 10.71 -24.12
CA THR A 670 -20.95 10.62 -24.70
C THR A 670 -21.98 10.22 -23.67
N ARG A 671 -21.68 9.25 -22.78
CA ARG A 671 -22.60 8.89 -21.68
C ARG A 671 -22.90 10.06 -20.75
N LYS A 672 -21.95 10.93 -20.55
CA LYS A 672 -22.07 12.11 -19.68
C LYS A 672 -22.92 13.22 -20.30
N TYR A 673 -22.69 13.53 -21.56
CA TYR A 673 -23.29 14.69 -22.24
C TYR A 673 -24.54 14.33 -23.05
N PHE A 674 -24.70 13.06 -23.40
CA PHE A 674 -25.88 12.49 -24.10
C PHE A 674 -26.39 11.24 -23.36
N PRO A 675 -26.93 11.39 -22.13
CA PRO A 675 -27.40 10.25 -21.35
C PRO A 675 -28.68 9.63 -21.94
N GLY A 676 -28.95 8.37 -21.62
CA GLY A 676 -30.22 7.70 -21.96
C GLY A 676 -30.26 7.05 -23.37
N LEU A 677 -29.18 7.01 -24.09
CA LEU A 677 -29.09 6.30 -25.38
C LEU A 677 -29.13 4.77 -25.14
N LYS A 678 -29.76 4.04 -26.06
CA LYS A 678 -29.91 2.56 -26.00
C LYS A 678 -28.54 1.84 -26.10
N SER A 679 -27.61 2.39 -26.84
CA SER A 679 -26.26 1.84 -27.03
C SER A 679 -25.24 2.95 -27.25
N TYR A 680 -24.02 2.70 -26.76
CA TYR A 680 -22.88 3.62 -26.89
C TYR A 680 -21.74 2.99 -27.73
N SER A 681 -22.03 2.02 -28.59
CA SER A 681 -21.08 1.56 -29.60
C SER A 681 -20.96 2.59 -30.72
N LEU A 682 -19.77 2.69 -31.35
CA LEU A 682 -19.49 3.71 -32.37
C LEU A 682 -20.54 3.68 -33.49
N GLY A 683 -20.81 2.51 -34.06
CA GLY A 683 -21.77 2.37 -35.15
C GLY A 683 -23.19 2.84 -34.78
N ASN A 684 -23.66 2.54 -33.51
CA ASN A 684 -24.97 3.01 -33.06
C ASN A 684 -25.00 4.51 -32.80
N LEU A 685 -23.91 5.09 -32.29
CA LEU A 685 -23.81 6.54 -32.13
C LEU A 685 -23.74 7.24 -33.46
N CYS A 686 -22.99 6.74 -34.43
CA CYS A 686 -22.96 7.26 -35.79
C CYS A 686 -24.35 7.26 -36.43
N ALA A 687 -25.09 6.16 -36.29
CA ALA A 687 -26.49 6.08 -36.77
C ALA A 687 -27.42 7.05 -36.03
N THR A 688 -27.21 7.27 -34.73
CA THR A 688 -28.04 8.15 -33.91
C THR A 688 -27.81 9.63 -34.21
N PHE A 689 -26.55 10.00 -34.47
CA PHE A 689 -26.10 11.38 -34.68
C PHE A 689 -25.86 11.72 -36.16
N GLU A 690 -26.24 10.81 -37.07
CA GLU A 690 -26.09 10.97 -38.53
C GLU A 690 -24.62 11.24 -38.97
N ILE A 691 -23.65 10.62 -38.23
CA ILE A 691 -22.22 10.69 -38.57
C ILE A 691 -21.94 9.69 -39.70
N PRO A 692 -21.35 10.10 -40.83
CA PRO A 692 -20.98 9.18 -41.92
C PRO A 692 -20.01 8.07 -41.44
N LEU A 693 -20.29 6.82 -41.75
CA LEU A 693 -19.42 5.68 -41.43
C LEU A 693 -19.48 4.66 -42.61
N GLU A 694 -18.70 4.94 -43.67
CA GLU A 694 -18.77 4.21 -44.93
C GLU A 694 -18.13 2.81 -44.84
N SER A 695 -17.07 2.66 -44.04
CA SER A 695 -16.29 1.41 -43.94
C SER A 695 -16.00 1.08 -42.47
N HIS A 696 -17.03 0.65 -41.74
CA HIS A 696 -16.88 0.21 -40.35
C HIS A 696 -15.88 -0.96 -40.24
N HIS A 697 -15.03 -0.94 -39.20
CA HIS A 697 -13.89 -1.81 -38.97
C HIS A 697 -12.69 -1.58 -39.93
N ARG A 698 -12.50 -0.34 -40.37
CA ARG A 698 -11.25 0.17 -40.91
C ARG A 698 -10.77 1.30 -40.01
N ALA A 699 -9.59 1.16 -39.45
CA ALA A 699 -9.10 2.00 -38.34
C ALA A 699 -9.16 3.51 -38.63
N LEU A 700 -8.86 3.97 -39.85
CA LEU A 700 -8.94 5.40 -40.19
C LEU A 700 -10.40 5.89 -40.20
N CYS A 701 -11.33 5.13 -40.81
CA CYS A 701 -12.74 5.52 -40.88
C CYS A 701 -13.39 5.56 -39.48
N ASP A 702 -13.05 4.61 -38.60
CA ASP A 702 -13.56 4.57 -37.24
C ASP A 702 -12.94 5.72 -36.39
N ALA A 703 -11.68 6.09 -36.62
CA ALA A 703 -11.04 7.25 -36.01
C ALA A 703 -11.67 8.58 -36.47
N GLU A 704 -12.00 8.73 -37.78
CA GLU A 704 -12.70 9.90 -38.32
C GLU A 704 -14.11 10.04 -37.74
N ALA A 705 -14.87 8.96 -37.67
CA ALA A 705 -16.19 8.95 -37.05
C ALA A 705 -16.12 9.29 -35.54
N ALA A 706 -15.13 8.78 -34.82
CA ALA A 706 -14.89 9.12 -33.43
C ALA A 706 -14.44 10.59 -33.24
N ALA A 707 -13.77 11.17 -34.24
CA ALA A 707 -13.39 12.58 -34.25
C ALA A 707 -14.64 13.50 -34.41
N GLU A 708 -15.54 13.17 -35.33
CA GLU A 708 -16.82 13.91 -35.45
C GLU A 708 -17.66 13.79 -34.17
N LEU A 709 -17.70 12.61 -33.55
CA LEU A 709 -18.35 12.43 -32.26
C LEU A 709 -17.72 13.32 -31.17
N LEU A 710 -16.40 13.44 -31.14
CA LEU A 710 -15.69 14.33 -30.21
C LEU A 710 -16.05 15.81 -30.42
N LYS A 711 -16.16 16.24 -31.67
CA LYS A 711 -16.62 17.57 -32.04
C LYS A 711 -18.01 17.89 -31.47
N MET A 712 -18.97 16.98 -31.63
CA MET A 712 -20.31 17.10 -31.08
C MET A 712 -20.30 17.15 -29.52
N ILE A 713 -19.48 16.33 -28.88
CA ILE A 713 -19.33 16.34 -27.44
C ILE A 713 -18.80 17.70 -26.98
N HIS A 714 -17.81 18.27 -27.64
CA HIS A 714 -17.26 19.57 -27.31
C HIS A 714 -18.31 20.69 -27.49
N GLN A 715 -19.09 20.65 -28.56
CA GLN A 715 -20.17 21.63 -28.78
C GLN A 715 -21.23 21.53 -27.66
N GLN A 716 -21.65 20.34 -27.29
CA GLN A 716 -22.62 20.13 -26.19
C GLN A 716 -22.08 20.59 -24.83
N LYS A 717 -20.78 20.46 -24.60
CA LYS A 717 -20.14 20.98 -23.38
C LYS A 717 -20.22 22.49 -23.30
N ILE A 718 -19.96 23.18 -24.41
CA ILE A 718 -20.03 24.63 -24.51
C ILE A 718 -21.48 25.11 -24.28
N ASP A 719 -22.46 24.39 -24.85
CA ASP A 719 -23.85 24.77 -24.75
C ASP A 719 -24.44 24.58 -23.36
N ILE A 720 -24.00 23.55 -22.62
CA ILE A 720 -24.38 23.31 -21.22
C ILE A 720 -23.65 24.30 -20.27
N GLY A 721 -22.47 24.76 -20.63
CA GLY A 721 -21.68 25.71 -19.82
C GLY A 721 -22.12 27.16 -19.93
N LYS A 722 -23.00 27.49 -20.89
CA LYS A 722 -23.69 28.78 -21.04
C LYS A 722 -24.95 28.81 -20.20
#